data_1d910a3e5d723d5e5f0265a3f0b7b550
#
_entry.id   1d910a3e5d723d5e5f0265a3f0b7b550
#
_cell.length_a   1.000
_cell.length_b   1.000
_cell.length_c   1.000
_cell.angle_alpha   90.00
_cell.angle_beta   90.00
_cell.angle_gamma   90.00
#
_symmetry.space_group_name_H-M   'P 1'
#
loop_
_entity.id
_entity.type
_entity.pdbx_description
1 polymer ?
#
loop_
_entity_poly.entity_id
_entity_poly.type
_entity_poly.pdbx_seq_one_letter_code
_entity_poly.pdbx_strand_id
1 'polypeptide(L)'
;MKRILAVVAVSLSAVLTAPPALAANPHDPPGTGQPGEYRPVRGPSAPSEHRFLQKTLRGQDLPRHAYDLAAAQAARLPTTGGAWNLLGPSNIGGRVVDMALDPAHPDTLYIATASGGLWRSTDLGATFAPAWPADLTQAMGAVAAASNGTLYAGTGEANPGGGSLTYTGTGLYRSTNGGATWTGIGLADSGAIGHIAVDPRNPQRLFVAATGSLFNPGGDRGVYRSDNGGASWTRVLAGATDTTGATEVLFDPTNPQRMFAIMWDHRRQPNLRSYSGLGSGVYRSTDGGNTWQRLNSLVLPAADLGRIGVGIAPSDPRRMYAIVGRGPASSNFFDGFYTSSDGGDSWNRLPDNEDLAESQSSYAWWFAKVWVDPRNSKHVHVAGIALLTTRNGGQSWTADDDSMHVDQHAMVWDPDHPRRVYLGNDGGVYRSEANGDGGWIKSQYQPFTQFYSGAISPQDITRESGGTQDNGSLRSWGRRGWDEYVGGDGEENLINPTNVNNVFACYQYGNCFRSVDGGNSNTFFTPATTANRRNWFTPVQFDPNDPNVMYYGGNRLNRSVDNGVTWTPISPDLTGGPGQDAYPFGTITTVAAAASDPRTVWVGTDDGRVWVTSNLGATWTLRLSGQPWVTRVAVDPSSASTAYVTLSGYRAGSYQPHVLVTRDGGLSWTDLSGNLPQAPVNDVILGGGSTLYAATDQGVFVSAAGDGVWQRLGTGLPLVPVDDIEYDPGHHRLVAATFGRSMYELVI
;
A
#
# COMPACT_ATOMS: atom_id res chain seq x y z
N MET A 1 14.38 61.55 -23.78
CA MET A 1 15.52 61.64 -22.83
C MET A 1 15.00 61.38 -21.43
N LYS A 2 15.74 60.63 -20.67
CA LYS A 2 15.53 60.14 -19.30
C LYS A 2 14.63 58.91 -19.18
N ARG A 3 15.30 57.75 -19.15
CA ARG A 3 14.84 56.46 -18.72
C ARG A 3 14.63 56.48 -17.21
N ILE A 4 13.48 56.07 -16.74
CA ILE A 4 13.24 55.73 -15.35
C ILE A 4 13.32 54.19 -15.27
N LEU A 5 14.36 53.68 -14.57
CA LEU A 5 14.44 52.27 -14.16
C LEU A 5 13.48 52.08 -12.99
N ALA A 6 12.48 51.27 -13.18
CA ALA A 6 11.72 50.69 -12.09
C ALA A 6 12.43 49.38 -11.68
N VAL A 7 13.01 49.35 -10.51
CA VAL A 7 13.51 48.13 -9.87
C VAL A 7 12.30 47.40 -9.32
N VAL A 8 11.92 46.33 -9.96
CA VAL A 8 10.98 45.34 -9.41
C VAL A 8 11.80 44.44 -8.50
N ALA A 9 11.61 44.56 -7.21
CA ALA A 9 12.11 43.62 -6.23
C ALA A 9 11.22 42.36 -6.36
N VAL A 10 11.73 41.35 -7.04
CA VAL A 10 11.17 39.99 -6.99
C VAL A 10 11.64 39.41 -5.66
N SER A 11 10.72 39.35 -4.71
CA SER A 11 10.89 38.50 -3.54
C SER A 11 10.82 37.02 -4.01
N LEU A 12 11.97 36.40 -4.15
CA LEU A 12 12.05 34.92 -4.22
C LEU A 12 11.57 34.40 -2.87
N SER A 13 10.32 34.03 -2.79
CA SER A 13 9.87 33.05 -1.81
C SER A 13 10.42 31.70 -2.29
N ALA A 14 11.53 31.28 -1.71
CA ALA A 14 11.97 29.90 -1.85
C ALA A 14 10.90 29.04 -1.20
N VAL A 15 10.00 28.51 -2.00
CA VAL A 15 9.23 27.31 -1.65
C VAL A 15 10.29 26.22 -1.56
N LEU A 16 10.72 25.89 -0.36
CA LEU A 16 11.43 24.66 -0.08
C LEU A 16 10.40 23.55 -0.30
N THR A 17 10.28 23.10 -1.53
CA THR A 17 9.71 21.77 -1.81
C THR A 17 10.65 20.79 -1.13
N ALA A 18 10.16 20.12 -0.08
CA ALA A 18 10.86 18.97 0.44
C ALA A 18 11.06 18.00 -0.74
N PRO A 19 12.26 17.47 -0.97
CA PRO A 19 12.43 16.45 -1.99
C PRO A 19 11.49 15.31 -1.66
N PRO A 20 10.92 14.61 -2.66
CA PRO A 20 10.10 13.45 -2.42
C PRO A 20 10.88 12.51 -1.50
N ALA A 21 10.27 12.12 -0.39
CA ALA A 21 10.89 11.22 0.56
C ALA A 21 11.05 9.88 -0.16
N LEU A 22 12.25 9.62 -0.64
CA LEU A 22 12.63 8.30 -1.14
C LEU A 22 12.33 7.30 -0.04
N ALA A 23 11.50 6.31 -0.33
CA ALA A 23 11.24 5.22 0.61
C ALA A 23 12.59 4.67 1.08
N ALA A 24 12.80 4.65 2.39
CA ALA A 24 14.11 4.37 2.97
C ALA A 24 14.64 3.01 2.50
N ASN A 25 15.70 3.04 1.72
CA ASN A 25 16.41 1.83 1.30
C ASN A 25 17.23 1.32 2.49
N PRO A 26 17.13 0.05 2.89
CA PRO A 26 17.98 -0.51 3.94
C PRO A 26 19.49 -0.48 3.59
N HIS A 27 19.83 -0.16 2.37
CA HIS A 27 21.20 -0.06 1.87
C HIS A 27 21.64 1.38 1.54
N ASP A 28 20.80 2.40 1.82
CA ASP A 28 21.23 3.77 1.65
C ASP A 28 22.43 4.08 2.57
N PRO A 29 23.50 4.69 2.05
CA PRO A 29 24.63 5.04 2.89
C PRO A 29 24.17 6.05 3.96
N PRO A 30 24.67 5.95 5.20
CA PRO A 30 24.34 6.90 6.24
C PRO A 30 24.76 8.30 5.79
N GLY A 31 23.84 9.24 5.65
CA GLY A 31 24.13 10.64 5.38
C GLY A 31 23.25 11.39 4.38
N THR A 32 22.28 10.77 3.72
CA THR A 32 21.41 11.45 2.75
C THR A 32 20.10 12.02 3.33
N GLY A 33 19.84 11.80 4.63
CA GLY A 33 18.66 12.32 5.31
C GLY A 33 18.75 13.79 5.72
N GLN A 34 17.60 14.41 5.98
CA GLN A 34 17.51 15.75 6.57
C GLN A 34 18.21 15.76 7.94
N PRO A 35 18.85 16.88 8.35
CA PRO A 35 19.45 16.99 9.68
C PRO A 35 18.41 16.71 10.79
N GLY A 36 18.66 15.69 11.62
CA GLY A 36 17.75 15.25 12.68
C GLY A 36 16.85 14.05 12.31
N GLU A 37 16.79 13.64 11.06
CA GLU A 37 16.09 12.44 10.65
C GLU A 37 16.73 11.20 11.26
N TYR A 38 15.91 10.37 11.93
CA TYR A 38 16.34 9.08 12.42
C TYR A 38 16.08 8.00 11.39
N ARG A 39 17.13 7.30 10.99
CA ARG A 39 17.01 6.08 10.19
C ARG A 39 17.60 4.92 11.00
N PRO A 40 16.80 3.92 11.38
CA PRO A 40 17.34 2.81 12.12
C PRO A 40 18.32 2.02 11.25
N VAL A 41 19.47 1.70 11.80
CA VAL A 41 20.48 0.85 11.14
C VAL A 41 19.95 -0.57 10.89
N ARG A 42 18.98 -1.00 11.70
CA ARG A 42 18.19 -2.22 11.55
C ARG A 42 16.79 -1.92 12.06
N GLY A 43 15.87 -1.80 11.17
CA GLY A 43 14.46 -1.54 11.46
C GLY A 43 13.61 -2.06 10.32
N PRO A 44 12.29 -1.84 10.34
CA PRO A 44 11.46 -2.16 9.20
C PRO A 44 11.99 -1.40 7.99
N SER A 45 12.39 -2.16 6.98
CA SER A 45 12.97 -1.56 5.77
C SER A 45 11.91 -1.01 4.83
N ALA A 46 10.66 -1.20 5.17
CA ALA A 46 9.53 -0.72 4.37
C ALA A 46 8.22 -0.94 5.12
N PRO A 47 7.15 -0.27 4.73
CA PRO A 47 5.81 -0.49 5.24
C PRO A 47 5.37 -1.97 5.19
N SER A 48 5.89 -2.74 4.24
CA SER A 48 5.59 -4.19 4.14
C SER A 48 6.06 -5.01 5.34
N GLU A 49 7.17 -4.69 5.98
CA GLU A 49 7.61 -5.42 7.19
C GLU A 49 6.77 -5.05 8.40
N HIS A 50 6.45 -3.78 8.55
CA HIS A 50 5.52 -3.31 9.57
C HIS A 50 4.15 -4.00 9.43
N ARG A 51 3.58 -4.00 8.22
CA ARG A 51 2.31 -4.67 7.94
C ARG A 51 2.36 -6.18 8.13
N PHE A 52 3.44 -6.84 7.69
CA PHE A 52 3.59 -8.28 7.89
C PHE A 52 3.53 -8.64 9.39
N LEU A 53 4.17 -7.85 10.24
CA LEU A 53 4.13 -8.04 11.68
C LEU A 53 2.74 -7.85 12.28
N GLN A 54 2.02 -6.84 11.78
CA GLN A 54 0.65 -6.61 12.18
C GLN A 54 -0.32 -7.69 11.67
N LYS A 55 -0.01 -8.40 10.58
CA LYS A 55 -0.89 -9.41 9.98
C LYS A 55 -0.56 -10.84 10.44
N THR A 56 0.61 -11.08 11.00
CA THR A 56 1.06 -12.41 11.43
C THR A 56 1.11 -12.53 12.94
N LEU A 57 0.96 -13.74 13.44
CA LEU A 57 1.31 -14.09 14.82
C LEU A 57 2.83 -14.25 14.93
N ARG A 58 3.38 -13.86 16.07
CA ARG A 58 4.83 -13.90 16.32
C ARG A 58 5.43 -15.27 15.98
N GLY A 59 6.43 -15.27 15.10
CA GLY A 59 7.14 -16.48 14.68
C GLY A 59 6.39 -17.37 13.70
N GLN A 60 5.28 -16.89 13.13
CA GLN A 60 4.48 -17.62 12.15
C GLN A 60 4.48 -16.89 10.80
N ASP A 61 4.28 -17.65 9.73
CA ASP A 61 3.99 -17.09 8.41
C ASP A 61 2.53 -16.59 8.35
N LEU A 62 2.24 -15.74 7.36
CA LEU A 62 0.84 -15.37 7.06
C LEU A 62 0.09 -16.62 6.58
N PRO A 63 -0.94 -17.08 7.29
CA PRO A 63 -1.66 -18.29 6.90
C PRO A 63 -2.35 -18.10 5.54
N ARG A 64 -2.29 -19.14 4.67
CA ARG A 64 -3.05 -19.13 3.42
C ARG A 64 -4.54 -19.01 3.71
N HIS A 65 -5.26 -18.29 2.86
CA HIS A 65 -6.71 -18.07 2.98
C HIS A 65 -7.18 -17.49 4.31
N ALA A 66 -6.26 -16.98 5.16
CA ALA A 66 -6.66 -16.40 6.44
C ALA A 66 -7.61 -15.21 6.26
N TYR A 67 -7.35 -14.37 5.24
CA TYR A 67 -8.21 -13.25 4.89
C TYR A 67 -9.61 -13.70 4.45
N ASP A 68 -9.71 -14.70 3.56
CA ASP A 68 -10.98 -15.21 3.04
C ASP A 68 -11.82 -15.87 4.12
N LEU A 69 -11.16 -16.61 5.01
CA LEU A 69 -11.81 -17.24 6.17
C LEU A 69 -12.37 -16.18 7.11
N ALA A 70 -11.62 -15.14 7.39
CA ALA A 70 -12.05 -14.02 8.23
C ALA A 70 -13.21 -13.24 7.56
N ALA A 71 -13.13 -13.00 6.24
CA ALA A 71 -14.20 -12.37 5.48
C ALA A 71 -15.50 -13.18 5.51
N ALA A 72 -15.40 -14.53 5.35
CA ALA A 72 -16.54 -15.40 5.47
C ALA A 72 -17.15 -15.45 6.88
N GLN A 73 -16.33 -15.28 7.93
CA GLN A 73 -16.82 -15.12 9.30
C GLN A 73 -17.52 -13.78 9.48
N ALA A 74 -16.93 -12.68 9.02
CA ALA A 74 -17.51 -11.34 9.07
C ALA A 74 -18.86 -11.28 8.36
N ALA A 75 -19.00 -11.92 7.20
CA ALA A 75 -20.24 -11.95 6.41
C ALA A 75 -21.42 -12.62 7.12
N ARG A 76 -21.16 -13.47 8.11
CA ARG A 76 -22.19 -14.17 8.89
C ARG A 76 -22.73 -13.35 10.06
N LEU A 77 -22.04 -12.27 10.43
CA LEU A 77 -22.45 -11.44 11.55
C LEU A 77 -23.61 -10.52 11.13
N PRO A 78 -24.58 -10.29 12.03
CA PRO A 78 -25.63 -9.33 11.76
C PRO A 78 -25.05 -7.94 11.58
N THR A 79 -25.69 -7.14 10.74
CA THR A 79 -25.33 -5.74 10.50
C THR A 79 -26.30 -4.82 11.24
N THR A 80 -25.76 -3.78 11.87
CA THR A 80 -26.53 -2.73 12.56
C THR A 80 -26.01 -1.34 12.16
N GLY A 81 -26.80 -0.30 12.37
CA GLY A 81 -26.44 1.09 12.05
C GLY A 81 -26.82 1.52 10.63
N GLY A 82 -26.47 2.75 10.28
CA GLY A 82 -26.76 3.41 9.02
C GLY A 82 -25.83 3.01 7.87
N ALA A 83 -25.76 3.88 6.86
CA ALA A 83 -24.84 3.70 5.74
C ALA A 83 -23.55 4.51 5.97
N TRP A 84 -22.43 3.92 5.66
CA TRP A 84 -21.17 4.62 5.55
C TRP A 84 -21.16 5.47 4.28
N ASN A 85 -20.75 6.71 4.38
CA ASN A 85 -20.62 7.65 3.29
C ASN A 85 -19.16 7.98 3.04
N LEU A 86 -18.78 8.10 1.78
CA LEU A 86 -17.43 8.51 1.40
C LEU A 86 -17.18 9.96 1.87
N LEU A 87 -16.18 10.14 2.72
CA LEU A 87 -15.73 11.44 3.20
C LEU A 87 -14.68 12.06 2.26
N GLY A 88 -13.81 11.23 1.72
CA GLY A 88 -12.73 11.63 0.83
C GLY A 88 -11.34 11.16 1.31
N PRO A 89 -10.28 11.58 0.62
CA PRO A 89 -10.23 12.37 -0.62
C PRO A 89 -10.88 11.66 -1.81
N SER A 90 -11.30 12.45 -2.76
CA SER A 90 -11.75 11.93 -4.06
C SER A 90 -10.87 12.40 -5.23
N ASN A 91 -9.97 13.35 -4.99
CA ASN A 91 -9.04 13.92 -5.97
C ASN A 91 -7.61 13.36 -5.86
N ILE A 92 -7.35 12.52 -4.89
CA ILE A 92 -6.06 11.85 -4.66
C ILE A 92 -6.33 10.35 -4.71
N GLY A 93 -5.61 9.67 -5.61
CA GLY A 93 -5.70 8.22 -5.76
C GLY A 93 -4.77 7.47 -4.82
N GLY A 94 -4.60 6.20 -5.12
CA GLY A 94 -3.58 5.31 -4.56
C GLY A 94 -3.01 4.47 -5.69
N ARG A 95 -2.29 3.42 -5.37
CA ARG A 95 -1.56 2.60 -6.34
C ARG A 95 -2.47 1.93 -7.36
N VAL A 96 -2.21 2.23 -8.65
CA VAL A 96 -2.83 1.58 -9.81
C VAL A 96 -1.82 0.57 -10.38
N VAL A 97 -2.15 -0.71 -10.35
CA VAL A 97 -1.23 -1.81 -10.71
C VAL A 97 -1.40 -2.32 -12.14
N ASP A 98 -2.59 -2.15 -12.72
CA ASP A 98 -2.87 -2.57 -14.10
C ASP A 98 -4.05 -1.78 -14.68
N MET A 99 -4.16 -1.70 -16.00
CA MET A 99 -5.25 -1.02 -16.70
C MET A 99 -5.56 -1.65 -18.04
N ALA A 100 -6.83 -1.56 -18.46
CA ALA A 100 -7.31 -2.05 -19.74
C ALA A 100 -8.36 -1.13 -20.34
N LEU A 101 -8.23 -0.83 -21.63
CA LEU A 101 -9.31 -0.22 -22.41
C LEU A 101 -10.28 -1.30 -22.90
N ASP A 102 -11.57 -0.98 -22.94
CA ASP A 102 -12.58 -1.85 -23.53
C ASP A 102 -12.47 -1.80 -25.06
N PRO A 103 -12.13 -2.91 -25.74
CA PRO A 103 -12.00 -2.89 -27.20
C PRO A 103 -13.30 -2.59 -27.95
N ALA A 104 -14.47 -2.80 -27.32
CA ALA A 104 -15.78 -2.47 -27.90
C ALA A 104 -16.20 -1.01 -27.63
N HIS A 105 -15.65 -0.40 -26.59
CA HIS A 105 -15.93 0.98 -26.17
C HIS A 105 -14.62 1.66 -25.72
N PRO A 106 -13.76 2.12 -26.64
CA PRO A 106 -12.41 2.60 -26.34
C PRO A 106 -12.33 3.79 -25.37
N ASP A 107 -13.43 4.54 -25.21
CA ASP A 107 -13.53 5.59 -24.17
C ASP A 107 -13.70 5.03 -22.76
N THR A 108 -13.88 3.71 -22.63
CA THR A 108 -14.02 3.04 -21.32
C THR A 108 -12.69 2.46 -20.87
N LEU A 109 -12.19 2.99 -19.77
CA LEU A 109 -10.98 2.54 -19.11
C LEU A 109 -11.32 1.80 -17.81
N TYR A 110 -10.79 0.60 -17.65
CA TYR A 110 -10.78 -0.15 -16.39
C TYR A 110 -9.41 -0.07 -15.76
N ILE A 111 -9.36 0.10 -14.44
CA ILE A 111 -8.12 0.08 -13.67
C ILE A 111 -8.22 -0.89 -12.50
N ALA A 112 -7.14 -1.60 -12.24
CA ALA A 112 -6.95 -2.44 -11.07
C ALA A 112 -6.08 -1.68 -10.06
N THR A 113 -6.57 -1.52 -8.83
CA THR A 113 -5.82 -0.85 -7.76
C THR A 113 -5.29 -1.87 -6.76
N ALA A 114 -4.15 -1.60 -6.15
CA ALA A 114 -3.49 -2.55 -5.24
C ALA A 114 -4.38 -3.00 -4.09
N SER A 115 -5.22 -2.11 -3.55
CA SER A 115 -6.04 -2.36 -2.36
C SER A 115 -7.45 -1.79 -2.40
N GLY A 116 -7.85 -1.17 -3.52
CA GLY A 116 -9.14 -0.49 -3.65
C GLY A 116 -10.11 -1.13 -4.65
N GLY A 117 -9.84 -2.35 -5.14
CA GLY A 117 -10.68 -3.04 -6.11
C GLY A 117 -10.49 -2.54 -7.54
N LEU A 118 -11.48 -2.80 -8.38
CA LEU A 118 -11.48 -2.44 -9.78
C LEU A 118 -12.42 -1.26 -10.03
N TRP A 119 -11.97 -0.31 -10.85
CA TRP A 119 -12.70 0.91 -11.16
C TRP A 119 -12.88 1.09 -12.65
N ARG A 120 -13.92 1.82 -13.04
CA ARG A 120 -14.25 2.12 -14.43
C ARG A 120 -14.43 3.60 -14.65
N SER A 121 -13.83 4.12 -15.71
CA SER A 121 -14.09 5.45 -16.29
C SER A 121 -14.77 5.29 -17.63
N THR A 122 -15.70 6.20 -17.97
CA THR A 122 -16.35 6.32 -19.28
C THR A 122 -16.22 7.75 -19.84
N ASP A 123 -15.34 8.54 -19.26
CA ASP A 123 -15.09 9.94 -19.59
C ASP A 123 -13.58 10.21 -19.79
N LEU A 124 -12.92 9.29 -20.47
CA LEU A 124 -11.50 9.39 -20.81
C LEU A 124 -10.57 9.47 -19.58
N GLY A 125 -10.90 8.75 -18.52
CA GLY A 125 -10.11 8.71 -17.29
C GLY A 125 -10.24 9.94 -16.40
N ALA A 126 -11.22 10.82 -16.64
CA ALA A 126 -11.43 12.00 -15.81
C ALA A 126 -12.03 11.65 -14.46
N THR A 127 -12.99 10.71 -14.42
CA THR A 127 -13.61 10.22 -13.19
C THR A 127 -13.75 8.72 -13.19
N PHE A 128 -13.73 8.12 -12.01
CA PHE A 128 -13.83 6.67 -11.81
C PHE A 128 -15.00 6.30 -10.90
N ALA A 129 -15.74 5.27 -11.29
CA ALA A 129 -16.77 4.62 -10.50
C ALA A 129 -16.36 3.18 -10.16
N PRO A 130 -16.75 2.63 -8.98
CA PRO A 130 -16.46 1.26 -8.64
C PRO A 130 -17.06 0.29 -9.66
N ALA A 131 -16.27 -0.69 -10.10
CA ALA A 131 -16.68 -1.77 -11.00
C ALA A 131 -16.38 -3.16 -10.40
N TRP A 132 -16.23 -3.23 -9.09
CA TRP A 132 -15.92 -4.42 -8.32
C TRP A 132 -16.83 -4.56 -7.10
N PRO A 133 -17.26 -5.78 -6.74
CA PRO A 133 -18.10 -6.01 -5.57
C PRO A 133 -17.41 -5.55 -4.28
N ALA A 134 -18.16 -4.85 -3.45
CA ALA A 134 -17.62 -4.31 -2.20
C ALA A 134 -17.34 -5.38 -1.13
N ASP A 135 -17.94 -6.56 -1.27
CA ASP A 135 -17.84 -7.71 -0.35
C ASP A 135 -16.80 -8.76 -0.74
N LEU A 136 -16.07 -8.55 -1.84
CA LEU A 136 -14.92 -9.36 -2.23
C LEU A 136 -13.61 -8.68 -1.83
N THR A 137 -12.50 -9.44 -1.85
CA THR A 137 -11.15 -8.86 -1.67
C THR A 137 -10.95 -7.68 -2.60
N GLN A 138 -10.45 -6.58 -2.08
CA GLN A 138 -10.17 -5.38 -2.87
C GLN A 138 -8.72 -5.35 -3.40
N ALA A 139 -7.91 -6.35 -3.10
CA ALA A 139 -6.55 -6.47 -3.62
C ALA A 139 -6.58 -6.96 -5.07
N MET A 140 -6.14 -6.13 -6.02
CA MET A 140 -6.11 -6.46 -7.44
C MET A 140 -4.67 -6.61 -7.93
N GLY A 141 -4.50 -7.44 -8.96
CA GLY A 141 -3.20 -7.62 -9.60
C GLY A 141 -3.25 -7.41 -11.12
N ALA A 142 -4.39 -7.73 -11.76
CA ALA A 142 -4.52 -7.59 -13.21
C ALA A 142 -5.97 -7.34 -13.64
N VAL A 143 -6.14 -6.68 -14.78
CA VAL A 143 -7.43 -6.52 -15.46
C VAL A 143 -7.24 -6.67 -16.97
N ALA A 144 -8.17 -7.37 -17.65
CA ALA A 144 -8.18 -7.48 -19.10
C ALA A 144 -9.60 -7.41 -19.66
N ALA A 145 -9.73 -6.78 -20.83
CA ALA A 145 -10.97 -6.72 -21.58
C ALA A 145 -10.82 -7.48 -22.92
N ALA A 146 -11.73 -8.40 -23.17
CA ALA A 146 -11.78 -9.15 -24.41
C ALA A 146 -12.58 -8.41 -25.49
N SER A 147 -12.32 -8.72 -26.78
CA SER A 147 -13.00 -8.07 -27.93
C SER A 147 -14.52 -8.32 -27.97
N ASN A 148 -15.04 -9.26 -27.20
CA ASN A 148 -16.48 -9.53 -27.06
C ASN A 148 -17.11 -8.83 -25.84
N GLY A 149 -16.42 -7.90 -25.19
CA GLY A 149 -16.88 -7.18 -23.99
C GLY A 149 -16.79 -7.96 -22.68
N THR A 150 -16.22 -9.16 -22.69
CA THR A 150 -15.97 -9.92 -21.46
C THR A 150 -14.77 -9.32 -20.72
N LEU A 151 -14.94 -9.06 -19.42
CA LEU A 151 -13.87 -8.60 -18.54
C LEU A 151 -13.34 -9.75 -17.71
N TYR A 152 -12.04 -9.73 -17.46
CA TYR A 152 -11.34 -10.63 -16.56
C TYR A 152 -10.58 -9.82 -15.51
N ALA A 153 -10.65 -10.23 -14.27
CA ALA A 153 -9.97 -9.60 -13.16
C ALA A 153 -9.18 -10.65 -12.35
N GLY A 154 -7.90 -10.40 -12.17
CA GLY A 154 -7.01 -11.16 -11.32
C GLY A 154 -6.81 -10.46 -9.98
N THR A 155 -7.03 -11.17 -8.90
CA THR A 155 -6.88 -10.62 -7.55
C THR A 155 -5.50 -10.89 -6.97
N GLY A 156 -5.10 -10.08 -5.97
CA GLY A 156 -3.80 -10.12 -5.33
C GLY A 156 -2.74 -9.35 -6.10
N GLU A 157 -2.12 -8.39 -5.43
CA GLU A 157 -1.07 -7.56 -6.03
C GLU A 157 0.18 -8.41 -6.29
N ALA A 158 0.63 -8.42 -7.55
CA ALA A 158 1.82 -9.14 -7.98
C ALA A 158 3.11 -8.29 -7.88
N ASN A 159 2.98 -7.00 -7.63
CA ASN A 159 4.09 -6.11 -7.33
C ASN A 159 4.32 -6.09 -5.82
N PRO A 160 5.37 -6.74 -5.31
CA PRO A 160 5.60 -6.85 -3.87
C PRO A 160 6.20 -5.57 -3.29
N GLY A 161 5.84 -4.44 -3.83
CA GLY A 161 6.42 -3.13 -3.48
C GLY A 161 6.05 -2.64 -2.11
N GLY A 162 6.79 -1.65 -1.73
CA GLY A 162 6.89 -0.83 -0.52
C GLY A 162 5.73 -0.88 0.41
N GLY A 163 4.68 -1.10 0.51
CA GLY A 163 3.62 -1.04 1.52
C GLY A 163 2.51 -2.04 1.33
N SER A 164 2.54 -2.71 0.22
CA SER A 164 1.46 -3.61 -0.13
C SER A 164 1.63 -5.00 0.49
N LEU A 165 1.46 -5.08 1.77
CA LEU A 165 0.84 -6.24 2.36
C LEU A 165 -0.64 -6.09 2.18
N THR A 166 -1.01 -5.97 0.96
CA THR A 166 -2.35 -6.23 0.57
C THR A 166 -2.61 -7.72 0.72
N TYR A 167 -3.81 -8.05 0.93
CA TYR A 167 -4.31 -9.40 1.12
C TYR A 167 -3.93 -10.27 -0.06
N THR A 168 -3.74 -11.53 0.22
CA THR A 168 -3.65 -12.53 -0.84
C THR A 168 -4.90 -12.48 -1.71
N GLY A 169 -4.71 -12.59 -3.01
CA GLY A 169 -5.82 -12.70 -3.94
C GLY A 169 -6.58 -14.03 -3.78
N THR A 170 -7.80 -14.03 -4.28
CA THR A 170 -8.74 -15.17 -4.25
C THR A 170 -8.93 -15.78 -5.63
N GLY A 171 -7.99 -15.52 -6.55
CA GLY A 171 -7.96 -16.07 -7.90
C GLY A 171 -8.53 -15.14 -8.96
N LEU A 172 -9.16 -15.74 -9.94
CA LEU A 172 -9.66 -15.10 -11.15
C LEU A 172 -11.17 -14.95 -11.17
N TYR A 173 -11.63 -13.83 -11.74
CA TYR A 173 -13.03 -13.51 -11.88
C TYR A 173 -13.34 -13.06 -13.31
N ARG A 174 -14.60 -13.24 -13.72
CA ARG A 174 -15.13 -12.86 -15.03
C ARG A 174 -16.42 -12.07 -14.89
N SER A 175 -16.56 -11.01 -15.69
CA SER A 175 -17.81 -10.28 -15.89
C SER A 175 -18.17 -10.24 -17.38
N THR A 176 -19.45 -10.35 -17.69
CA THR A 176 -20.00 -10.22 -19.06
C THR A 176 -20.95 -9.02 -19.21
N ASN A 177 -20.99 -8.14 -18.20
CA ASN A 177 -21.91 -6.99 -18.15
C ASN A 177 -21.20 -5.70 -17.70
N GLY A 178 -19.96 -5.49 -18.16
CA GLY A 178 -19.19 -4.27 -17.92
C GLY A 178 -18.77 -4.06 -16.47
N GLY A 179 -18.58 -5.14 -15.70
CA GLY A 179 -18.16 -5.07 -14.30
C GLY A 179 -19.31 -4.92 -13.29
N ALA A 180 -20.58 -4.99 -13.74
CA ALA A 180 -21.73 -4.89 -12.83
C ALA A 180 -21.86 -6.13 -11.92
N THR A 181 -21.52 -7.31 -12.42
CA THR A 181 -21.45 -8.55 -11.63
C THR A 181 -20.24 -9.38 -12.03
N TRP A 182 -19.72 -10.15 -11.08
CA TRP A 182 -18.53 -10.98 -11.25
C TRP A 182 -18.75 -12.41 -10.78
N THR A 183 -18.14 -13.35 -11.47
CA THR A 183 -18.16 -14.78 -11.14
C THR A 183 -16.72 -15.27 -11.00
N GLY A 184 -16.39 -15.95 -9.91
CA GLY A 184 -15.10 -16.62 -9.72
C GLY A 184 -14.94 -17.76 -10.74
N ILE A 185 -13.77 -17.83 -11.40
CA ILE A 185 -13.49 -18.79 -12.47
C ILE A 185 -12.22 -19.63 -12.21
N GLY A 186 -11.73 -19.66 -10.97
CA GLY A 186 -10.66 -20.55 -10.52
C GLY A 186 -9.35 -19.84 -10.13
N LEU A 187 -8.29 -20.61 -9.99
CA LEU A 187 -6.96 -20.21 -9.54
C LEU A 187 -6.96 -19.56 -8.15
N ALA A 188 -7.77 -20.08 -7.23
CA ALA A 188 -7.96 -19.54 -5.89
C ALA A 188 -6.66 -19.55 -5.06
N ASP A 189 -5.77 -20.50 -5.33
CA ASP A 189 -4.47 -20.64 -4.66
C ASP A 189 -3.33 -19.81 -5.31
N SER A 190 -3.64 -18.95 -6.29
CA SER A 190 -2.62 -18.16 -6.98
C SER A 190 -1.95 -17.11 -6.10
N GLY A 191 -2.61 -16.68 -5.03
CA GLY A 191 -2.10 -15.61 -4.15
C GLY A 191 -2.02 -14.25 -4.82
N ALA A 192 -1.46 -14.16 -6.02
CA ALA A 192 -1.42 -12.95 -6.85
C ALA A 192 -1.43 -13.31 -8.33
N ILE A 193 -2.19 -12.53 -9.11
CA ILE A 193 -2.23 -12.61 -10.59
C ILE A 193 -1.50 -11.40 -11.16
N GLY A 194 -0.39 -11.65 -11.86
CA GLY A 194 0.46 -10.59 -12.40
C GLY A 194 0.00 -10.02 -13.73
N HIS A 195 -0.64 -10.85 -14.57
CA HIS A 195 -1.11 -10.42 -15.89
C HIS A 195 -2.16 -11.39 -16.46
N ILE A 196 -3.06 -10.86 -17.27
CA ILE A 196 -4.06 -11.62 -18.03
C ILE A 196 -3.96 -11.24 -19.51
N ALA A 197 -3.63 -12.19 -20.37
CA ALA A 197 -3.58 -12.00 -21.81
C ALA A 197 -4.73 -12.74 -22.50
N VAL A 198 -5.61 -12.00 -23.18
CA VAL A 198 -6.69 -12.55 -23.99
C VAL A 198 -6.24 -12.64 -25.44
N ASP A 199 -6.44 -13.78 -26.11
CA ASP A 199 -6.11 -13.94 -27.52
C ASP A 199 -6.97 -12.97 -28.37
N PRO A 200 -6.36 -12.04 -29.11
CA PRO A 200 -7.12 -11.05 -29.88
C PRO A 200 -7.97 -11.65 -31.00
N ARG A 201 -7.68 -12.87 -31.43
CA ARG A 201 -8.40 -13.62 -32.48
C ARG A 201 -9.45 -14.58 -31.91
N ASN A 202 -9.34 -14.92 -30.63
CA ASN A 202 -10.26 -15.86 -29.97
C ASN A 202 -10.49 -15.44 -28.51
N PRO A 203 -11.55 -14.68 -28.22
CA PRO A 203 -11.82 -14.16 -26.86
C PRO A 203 -12.14 -15.26 -25.84
N GLN A 204 -12.29 -16.52 -26.25
CA GLN A 204 -12.43 -17.66 -25.34
C GLN A 204 -11.08 -18.21 -24.88
N ARG A 205 -9.99 -17.83 -25.56
CA ARG A 205 -8.64 -18.29 -25.22
C ARG A 205 -7.90 -17.21 -24.46
N LEU A 206 -7.47 -17.55 -23.27
CA LEU A 206 -6.74 -16.63 -22.41
C LEU A 206 -5.61 -17.34 -21.66
N PHE A 207 -4.61 -16.56 -21.33
CA PHE A 207 -3.46 -16.96 -20.52
C PHE A 207 -3.36 -16.06 -19.29
N VAL A 208 -2.96 -16.67 -18.20
CA VAL A 208 -2.83 -16.00 -16.91
C VAL A 208 -1.44 -16.23 -16.34
N ALA A 209 -0.77 -15.17 -15.99
CA ALA A 209 0.47 -15.21 -15.22
C ALA A 209 0.14 -15.22 -13.72
N ALA A 210 0.23 -16.38 -13.10
CA ALA A 210 0.05 -16.56 -11.67
C ALA A 210 1.39 -16.41 -10.96
N THR A 211 1.56 -15.30 -10.25
CA THR A 211 2.81 -14.97 -9.55
C THR A 211 2.98 -15.79 -8.28
N GLY A 212 1.90 -16.12 -7.62
CA GLY A 212 1.90 -16.84 -6.35
C GLY A 212 1.93 -15.91 -5.15
N SER A 213 1.81 -16.49 -3.97
CA SER A 213 1.93 -15.74 -2.72
C SER A 213 3.33 -15.17 -2.56
N LEU A 214 3.43 -13.93 -2.12
CA LEU A 214 4.72 -13.29 -1.83
C LEU A 214 5.41 -13.89 -0.60
N PHE A 215 4.62 -14.44 0.32
CA PHE A 215 5.09 -14.88 1.63
C PHE A 215 5.24 -16.38 1.74
N ASN A 216 4.40 -17.15 1.06
CA ASN A 216 4.35 -18.62 1.17
C ASN A 216 4.82 -19.29 -0.12
N PRO A 217 5.66 -20.32 -0.07
CA PRO A 217 5.99 -21.13 -1.23
C PRO A 217 4.79 -21.97 -1.71
N GLY A 218 4.85 -22.45 -2.94
CA GLY A 218 3.80 -23.31 -3.54
C GLY A 218 2.55 -22.55 -3.97
N GLY A 219 1.41 -23.25 -4.08
CA GLY A 219 0.15 -22.75 -4.65
C GLY A 219 0.13 -22.78 -6.17
N ASP A 220 -0.85 -22.06 -6.73
CA ASP A 220 -1.01 -21.93 -8.18
C ASP A 220 -0.02 -20.92 -8.74
N ARG A 221 1.15 -21.39 -9.20
CA ARG A 221 2.22 -20.56 -9.79
C ARG A 221 2.51 -20.98 -11.22
N GLY A 222 2.88 -20.02 -12.06
CA GLY A 222 3.25 -20.26 -13.44
C GLY A 222 2.25 -19.68 -14.43
N VAL A 223 2.25 -20.19 -15.67
CA VAL A 223 1.30 -19.77 -16.70
C VAL A 223 0.19 -20.79 -16.85
N TYR A 224 -1.03 -20.29 -16.77
CA TYR A 224 -2.26 -21.07 -16.96
C TYR A 224 -2.95 -20.64 -18.25
N ARG A 225 -3.54 -21.61 -18.97
CA ARG A 225 -4.33 -21.40 -20.18
C ARG A 225 -5.76 -21.89 -20.00
N SER A 226 -6.70 -21.13 -20.51
CA SER A 226 -8.08 -21.56 -20.78
C SER A 226 -8.38 -21.38 -22.27
N ASP A 227 -9.09 -22.33 -22.86
CA ASP A 227 -9.60 -22.27 -24.23
C ASP A 227 -11.13 -22.10 -24.26
N ASN A 228 -11.76 -21.89 -23.11
CA ASN A 228 -13.23 -21.85 -22.94
C ASN A 228 -13.69 -20.71 -22.02
N GLY A 229 -13.00 -19.55 -22.08
CA GLY A 229 -13.39 -18.35 -21.36
C GLY A 229 -13.26 -18.48 -19.84
N GLY A 230 -12.33 -19.29 -19.36
CA GLY A 230 -12.06 -19.48 -17.93
C GLY A 230 -12.90 -20.59 -17.27
N ALA A 231 -13.68 -21.37 -18.04
CA ALA A 231 -14.45 -22.48 -17.46
C ALA A 231 -13.56 -23.66 -17.01
N SER A 232 -12.37 -23.80 -17.57
CA SER A 232 -11.34 -24.72 -17.11
C SER A 232 -9.94 -24.20 -17.40
N TRP A 233 -8.96 -24.67 -16.65
CA TRP A 233 -7.58 -24.20 -16.68
C TRP A 233 -6.59 -25.36 -16.81
N THR A 234 -5.55 -25.13 -17.62
CA THR A 234 -4.39 -26.01 -17.74
C THR A 234 -3.13 -25.22 -17.44
N ARG A 235 -2.32 -25.67 -16.50
CA ARG A 235 -1.00 -25.09 -16.28
C ARG A 235 -0.06 -25.50 -17.42
N VAL A 236 0.29 -24.55 -18.30
CA VAL A 236 1.11 -24.79 -19.49
C VAL A 236 2.59 -24.47 -19.28
N LEU A 237 2.93 -23.71 -18.24
CA LEU A 237 4.31 -23.48 -17.81
C LEU A 237 4.37 -23.46 -16.28
N ALA A 238 5.05 -24.42 -15.71
CA ALA A 238 5.29 -24.48 -14.26
C ALA A 238 6.55 -23.68 -13.87
N GLY A 239 6.59 -23.19 -12.63
CA GLY A 239 7.82 -22.67 -12.06
C GLY A 239 8.89 -23.74 -11.87
N ALA A 240 10.16 -23.35 -11.94
CA ALA A 240 11.28 -24.26 -11.70
C ALA A 240 11.45 -24.61 -10.21
N THR A 241 10.95 -23.76 -9.32
CA THR A 241 10.93 -23.95 -7.87
C THR A 241 9.52 -23.68 -7.35
N ASP A 242 9.25 -23.98 -6.09
CA ASP A 242 7.98 -23.69 -5.42
C ASP A 242 7.79 -22.19 -5.08
N THR A 243 8.82 -21.37 -5.31
CA THR A 243 8.80 -19.91 -5.19
C THR A 243 8.78 -19.20 -6.55
N THR A 244 8.92 -19.93 -7.66
CA THR A 244 8.87 -19.36 -9.01
C THR A 244 7.45 -19.21 -9.50
N GLY A 245 7.03 -17.98 -9.84
CA GLY A 245 5.75 -17.67 -10.48
C GLY A 245 5.92 -16.89 -11.78
N ALA A 246 4.84 -16.73 -12.54
CA ALA A 246 4.81 -15.88 -13.72
C ALA A 246 4.36 -14.46 -13.34
N THR A 247 5.07 -13.45 -13.82
CA THR A 247 4.70 -12.03 -13.64
C THR A 247 3.99 -11.47 -14.86
N GLU A 248 4.35 -11.97 -16.06
CA GLU A 248 3.74 -11.52 -17.31
C GLU A 248 3.60 -12.67 -18.29
N VAL A 249 2.59 -12.60 -19.16
CA VAL A 249 2.42 -13.44 -20.36
C VAL A 249 1.95 -12.54 -21.50
N LEU A 250 2.68 -12.55 -22.61
CA LEU A 250 2.52 -11.59 -23.70
C LEU A 250 2.33 -12.33 -25.03
N PHE A 251 1.36 -11.89 -25.83
CA PHE A 251 1.26 -12.30 -27.23
C PHE A 251 2.19 -11.47 -28.09
N ASP A 252 2.76 -12.07 -29.12
CA ASP A 252 3.26 -11.33 -30.26
C ASP A 252 2.06 -10.63 -30.95
N PRO A 253 2.09 -9.31 -31.12
CA PRO A 253 0.97 -8.54 -31.66
C PRO A 253 0.54 -8.96 -33.09
N THR A 254 1.45 -9.58 -33.85
CA THR A 254 1.20 -10.00 -35.24
C THR A 254 1.01 -11.50 -35.40
N ASN A 255 1.51 -12.28 -34.44
CA ASN A 255 1.46 -13.76 -34.49
C ASN A 255 1.15 -14.38 -33.11
N PRO A 256 -0.11 -14.62 -32.78
CA PRO A 256 -0.50 -15.20 -31.49
C PRO A 256 -0.02 -16.64 -31.23
N GLN A 257 0.62 -17.30 -32.23
CA GLN A 257 1.32 -18.54 -32.00
C GLN A 257 2.67 -18.32 -31.29
N ARG A 258 3.25 -17.11 -31.42
CA ARG A 258 4.43 -16.71 -30.69
C ARG A 258 4.02 -15.94 -29.43
N MET A 259 4.50 -16.43 -28.31
CA MET A 259 4.19 -15.87 -26.99
C MET A 259 5.42 -15.81 -26.11
N PHE A 260 5.40 -14.92 -25.13
CA PHE A 260 6.44 -14.81 -24.13
C PHE A 260 5.84 -14.89 -22.73
N ALA A 261 6.55 -15.56 -21.82
CA ALA A 261 6.23 -15.60 -20.40
C ALA A 261 7.45 -15.19 -19.59
N ILE A 262 7.23 -14.36 -18.63
CA ILE A 262 8.26 -13.86 -17.72
C ILE A 262 8.05 -14.55 -16.38
N MET A 263 9.05 -15.33 -15.98
CA MET A 263 9.05 -16.06 -14.72
C MET A 263 9.98 -15.35 -13.73
N TRP A 264 9.55 -15.33 -12.48
CA TRP A 264 10.29 -14.71 -11.38
C TRP A 264 10.33 -15.61 -10.16
N ASP A 265 11.52 -15.87 -9.66
CA ASP A 265 11.76 -16.60 -8.42
C ASP A 265 11.93 -15.60 -7.28
N HIS A 266 10.97 -15.58 -6.36
CA HIS A 266 10.94 -14.55 -5.33
C HIS A 266 10.28 -15.04 -4.03
N ARG A 267 10.76 -14.48 -2.93
CA ARG A 267 10.15 -14.63 -1.60
C ARG A 267 10.38 -13.35 -0.81
N ARG A 268 9.33 -12.89 -0.15
CA ARG A 268 9.37 -11.66 0.64
C ARG A 268 8.82 -11.85 2.04
N GLN A 269 9.67 -12.37 2.91
CA GLN A 269 9.44 -12.32 4.35
C GLN A 269 10.46 -11.36 4.97
N PRO A 270 10.19 -10.71 6.10
CA PRO A 270 11.08 -9.73 6.70
C PRO A 270 12.52 -10.21 6.89
N ASN A 271 12.69 -11.45 7.30
CA ASN A 271 13.99 -12.07 7.55
C ASN A 271 14.48 -13.00 6.42
N LEU A 272 13.71 -13.14 5.34
CA LEU A 272 14.02 -14.02 4.21
C LEU A 272 13.54 -13.38 2.91
N ARG A 273 14.32 -12.44 2.39
CA ARG A 273 14.04 -11.77 1.13
C ARG A 273 14.90 -12.38 0.03
N SER A 274 14.24 -12.85 -1.02
CA SER A 274 14.88 -13.26 -2.25
C SER A 274 14.17 -12.61 -3.43
N TYR A 275 14.90 -11.88 -4.25
CA TYR A 275 14.39 -11.20 -5.44
C TYR A 275 15.00 -11.77 -6.74
N SER A 276 15.72 -12.89 -6.64
CA SER A 276 16.32 -13.57 -7.77
C SER A 276 16.41 -15.07 -7.49
N GLY A 277 16.55 -15.86 -8.55
CA GLY A 277 16.74 -17.29 -8.41
C GLY A 277 16.75 -18.02 -9.75
N LEU A 278 17.04 -19.31 -9.69
CA LEU A 278 17.18 -20.19 -10.86
C LEU A 278 15.92 -20.26 -11.73
N GLY A 279 14.75 -20.01 -11.12
CA GLY A 279 13.46 -20.01 -11.80
C GLY A 279 13.19 -18.74 -12.62
N SER A 280 13.87 -17.64 -12.36
CA SER A 280 13.69 -16.38 -13.09
C SER A 280 14.17 -16.51 -14.54
N GLY A 281 13.45 -15.89 -15.47
CA GLY A 281 13.84 -15.86 -16.88
C GLY A 281 12.68 -15.56 -17.82
N VAL A 282 13.03 -15.38 -19.10
CA VAL A 282 12.08 -15.22 -20.19
C VAL A 282 11.93 -16.55 -20.91
N TYR A 283 10.69 -16.94 -21.15
CA TYR A 283 10.30 -18.15 -21.87
C TYR A 283 9.54 -17.77 -23.13
N ARG A 284 9.72 -18.52 -24.21
CA ARG A 284 9.01 -18.33 -25.47
C ARG A 284 8.26 -19.59 -25.86
N SER A 285 7.06 -19.43 -26.37
CA SER A 285 6.31 -20.43 -27.11
C SER A 285 6.22 -20.01 -28.58
N THR A 286 6.23 -20.97 -29.51
CA THR A 286 6.02 -20.78 -30.95
C THR A 286 4.83 -21.60 -31.48
N ASP A 287 4.11 -22.27 -30.58
CA ASP A 287 3.00 -23.18 -30.87
C ASP A 287 1.72 -22.78 -30.11
N GLY A 288 1.61 -21.47 -29.80
CA GLY A 288 0.45 -20.91 -29.11
C GLY A 288 0.31 -21.34 -27.66
N GLY A 289 1.43 -21.45 -26.96
CA GLY A 289 1.49 -21.74 -25.54
C GLY A 289 1.33 -23.22 -25.18
N ASN A 290 1.46 -24.15 -26.15
CA ASN A 290 1.48 -25.58 -25.84
C ASN A 290 2.81 -26.02 -25.24
N THR A 291 3.93 -25.52 -25.80
CA THR A 291 5.27 -25.77 -25.28
C THR A 291 6.04 -24.46 -25.07
N TRP A 292 6.96 -24.48 -24.13
CA TRP A 292 7.72 -23.27 -23.74
C TRP A 292 9.20 -23.61 -23.66
N GLN A 293 10.01 -22.71 -24.22
CA GLN A 293 11.48 -22.79 -24.19
C GLN A 293 12.03 -21.58 -23.44
N ARG A 294 12.89 -21.80 -22.45
CA ARG A 294 13.64 -20.74 -21.81
C ARG A 294 14.63 -20.12 -22.77
N LEU A 295 14.65 -18.81 -22.87
CA LEU A 295 15.64 -18.07 -23.65
C LEU A 295 16.89 -17.85 -22.79
N ASN A 296 18.04 -18.43 -23.24
CA ASN A 296 19.29 -18.37 -22.47
C ASN A 296 20.20 -17.23 -22.87
N SER A 297 19.73 -16.29 -23.66
CA SER A 297 20.50 -15.22 -24.27
C SER A 297 20.67 -13.95 -23.45
N LEU A 298 19.99 -13.86 -22.27
CA LEU A 298 20.29 -12.83 -21.27
C LEU A 298 21.56 -13.22 -20.52
N VAL A 299 22.55 -12.36 -20.51
CA VAL A 299 23.96 -12.64 -20.18
C VAL A 299 24.23 -12.94 -18.70
N LEU A 300 23.24 -12.79 -17.80
CA LEU A 300 23.41 -13.02 -16.37
C LEU A 300 23.37 -14.52 -16.00
N PRO A 301 24.15 -14.95 -15.00
CA PRO A 301 23.95 -16.25 -14.37
C PRO A 301 22.52 -16.42 -13.91
N ALA A 302 21.92 -17.58 -14.14
CA ALA A 302 20.51 -17.82 -13.85
C ALA A 302 20.16 -17.57 -12.37
N ALA A 303 21.08 -17.82 -11.44
CA ALA A 303 20.88 -17.59 -10.01
C ALA A 303 20.78 -16.11 -9.64
N ASP A 304 21.31 -15.22 -10.43
CA ASP A 304 21.31 -13.78 -10.19
C ASP A 304 20.18 -13.05 -10.93
N LEU A 305 19.44 -13.74 -11.81
CA LEU A 305 18.32 -13.13 -12.50
C LEU A 305 17.20 -12.80 -11.52
N GLY A 306 16.90 -11.52 -11.43
CA GLY A 306 15.78 -10.96 -10.68
C GLY A 306 14.51 -10.90 -11.52
N ARG A 307 13.69 -9.89 -11.24
CA ARG A 307 12.50 -9.60 -12.02
C ARG A 307 12.88 -9.01 -13.38
N ILE A 308 12.13 -9.38 -14.40
CA ILE A 308 12.33 -8.92 -15.78
C ILE A 308 11.01 -8.34 -16.27
N GLY A 309 11.07 -7.20 -16.97
CA GLY A 309 9.95 -6.66 -17.74
C GLY A 309 10.30 -6.70 -19.22
N VAL A 310 9.35 -7.09 -20.08
CA VAL A 310 9.57 -7.21 -21.53
C VAL A 310 8.55 -6.39 -22.29
N GLY A 311 9.02 -5.54 -23.23
CA GLY A 311 8.20 -4.82 -24.18
C GLY A 311 8.40 -5.35 -25.59
N ILE A 312 7.31 -5.65 -26.30
CA ILE A 312 7.30 -6.06 -27.71
C ILE A 312 6.78 -4.90 -28.53
N ALA A 313 7.51 -4.47 -29.56
CA ALA A 313 7.07 -3.37 -30.41
C ALA A 313 5.94 -3.81 -31.35
N PRO A 314 4.70 -3.26 -31.27
CA PRO A 314 3.62 -3.69 -32.15
C PRO A 314 3.86 -3.40 -33.62
N SER A 315 4.58 -2.31 -33.95
CA SER A 315 4.95 -1.95 -35.34
C SER A 315 6.09 -2.77 -35.93
N ASP A 316 6.88 -3.44 -35.09
CA ASP A 316 7.97 -4.33 -35.50
C ASP A 316 8.22 -5.38 -34.40
N PRO A 317 7.47 -6.49 -34.34
CA PRO A 317 7.56 -7.46 -33.24
C PRO A 317 8.89 -8.25 -33.18
N ARG A 318 9.78 -8.03 -34.13
CA ARG A 318 11.18 -8.51 -34.04
C ARG A 318 11.99 -7.65 -33.07
N ARG A 319 11.58 -6.39 -32.88
CA ARG A 319 12.17 -5.47 -31.91
C ARG A 319 11.51 -5.63 -30.55
N MET A 320 12.34 -6.00 -29.61
CA MET A 320 11.91 -6.19 -28.21
C MET A 320 12.89 -5.50 -27.29
N TYR A 321 12.41 -5.16 -26.10
CA TYR A 321 13.19 -4.55 -25.05
C TYR A 321 12.97 -5.30 -23.73
N ALA A 322 14.01 -5.34 -22.90
CA ALA A 322 13.88 -5.91 -21.56
C ALA A 322 14.62 -5.03 -20.55
N ILE A 323 13.95 -4.76 -19.43
CA ILE A 323 14.58 -4.27 -18.22
C ILE A 323 14.84 -5.45 -17.31
N VAL A 324 16.06 -5.54 -16.78
CA VAL A 324 16.50 -6.74 -16.04
C VAL A 324 16.94 -6.34 -14.65
N GLY A 325 16.24 -6.89 -13.66
CA GLY A 325 16.64 -6.89 -12.27
C GLY A 325 17.63 -8.02 -11.97
N ARG A 326 18.38 -7.87 -10.89
CA ARG A 326 19.35 -8.87 -10.41
C ARG A 326 19.25 -9.08 -8.90
N GLY A 327 19.93 -10.11 -8.43
CA GLY A 327 19.97 -10.46 -7.01
C GLY A 327 20.71 -9.45 -6.13
N PRO A 328 20.72 -9.66 -4.82
CA PRO A 328 21.21 -8.70 -3.83
C PRO A 328 22.74 -8.49 -3.84
N ALA A 329 23.48 -9.18 -4.72
CA ALA A 329 24.91 -8.91 -4.95
C ALA A 329 25.19 -7.52 -5.55
N SER A 330 24.15 -6.83 -6.08
CA SER A 330 24.23 -5.42 -6.45
C SER A 330 23.41 -4.55 -5.51
N SER A 331 23.95 -3.42 -5.12
CA SER A 331 23.31 -2.49 -4.17
C SER A 331 21.98 -1.91 -4.66
N ASN A 332 21.73 -1.92 -5.97
CA ASN A 332 20.56 -1.34 -6.59
C ASN A 332 19.62 -2.37 -7.26
N PHE A 333 19.85 -3.67 -7.11
CA PHE A 333 19.03 -4.74 -7.70
C PHE A 333 18.76 -4.60 -9.21
N PHE A 334 19.48 -3.71 -9.89
CA PHE A 334 19.34 -3.42 -11.31
C PHE A 334 20.55 -3.93 -12.08
N ASP A 335 20.32 -4.62 -13.20
CA ASP A 335 21.38 -5.07 -14.08
C ASP A 335 21.52 -4.18 -15.31
N GLY A 336 20.43 -3.89 -16.01
CA GLY A 336 20.52 -3.10 -17.22
C GLY A 336 19.28 -3.19 -18.11
N PHE A 337 19.40 -2.49 -19.23
CA PHE A 337 18.39 -2.47 -20.28
C PHE A 337 18.93 -3.17 -21.53
N TYR A 338 18.09 -4.02 -22.14
CA TYR A 338 18.44 -4.89 -23.23
C TYR A 338 17.56 -4.65 -24.44
N THR A 339 18.08 -4.88 -25.63
CA THR A 339 17.31 -4.83 -26.87
C THR A 339 17.56 -6.08 -27.71
N SER A 340 16.50 -6.56 -28.37
CA SER A 340 16.54 -7.58 -29.40
C SER A 340 16.02 -6.99 -30.72
N SER A 341 16.56 -7.47 -31.86
CA SER A 341 16.09 -7.14 -33.21
C SER A 341 15.65 -8.37 -34.00
N ASP A 342 15.61 -9.54 -33.36
CA ASP A 342 15.33 -10.84 -33.98
C ASP A 342 14.19 -11.61 -33.29
N GLY A 343 13.39 -10.89 -32.47
CA GLY A 343 12.24 -11.48 -31.78
C GLY A 343 12.63 -12.28 -30.55
N GLY A 344 13.70 -11.89 -29.87
CA GLY A 344 14.15 -12.48 -28.64
C GLY A 344 15.13 -13.65 -28.82
N ASP A 345 15.62 -13.93 -30.03
CA ASP A 345 16.62 -14.96 -30.26
C ASP A 345 17.98 -14.56 -29.69
N SER A 346 18.33 -13.28 -29.81
CA SER A 346 19.50 -12.69 -29.19
C SER A 346 19.17 -11.37 -28.52
N TRP A 347 19.93 -11.05 -27.48
CA TRP A 347 19.78 -9.81 -26.71
C TRP A 347 21.11 -9.09 -26.58
N ASN A 348 21.09 -7.79 -26.77
CA ASN A 348 22.23 -6.91 -26.59
C ASN A 348 21.97 -6.00 -25.40
N ARG A 349 22.83 -6.05 -24.38
CA ARG A 349 22.82 -5.11 -23.28
C ARG A 349 23.24 -3.75 -23.80
N LEU A 350 22.44 -2.72 -23.53
CA LEU A 350 22.80 -1.35 -23.86
C LEU A 350 23.77 -0.78 -22.82
N PRO A 351 24.53 0.26 -23.18
CA PRO A 351 25.39 0.95 -22.23
C PRO A 351 24.62 1.40 -20.99
N ASP A 352 25.31 1.43 -19.85
CA ASP A 352 24.75 1.95 -18.62
C ASP A 352 24.34 3.42 -18.80
N ASN A 353 23.23 3.78 -18.20
CA ASN A 353 22.66 5.11 -18.21
C ASN A 353 22.30 5.51 -16.78
N GLU A 354 22.71 6.69 -16.37
CA GLU A 354 22.54 7.18 -14.99
C GLU A 354 21.08 7.43 -14.67
N ASP A 355 20.32 8.10 -15.54
CA ASP A 355 18.90 8.39 -15.34
C ASP A 355 18.09 7.09 -15.15
N LEU A 356 18.42 6.05 -15.96
CA LEU A 356 17.78 4.75 -15.86
C LEU A 356 18.12 4.05 -14.53
N ALA A 357 19.38 4.10 -14.11
CA ALA A 357 19.80 3.50 -12.86
C ALA A 357 19.20 4.24 -11.65
N GLU A 358 19.17 5.55 -11.67
CA GLU A 358 18.56 6.39 -10.61
C GLU A 358 17.07 6.14 -10.53
N SER A 359 16.35 6.10 -11.65
CA SER A 359 14.90 5.82 -11.65
C SER A 359 14.56 4.41 -11.17
N GLN A 360 15.44 3.43 -11.38
CA GLN A 360 15.25 2.09 -10.80
C GLN A 360 15.66 2.06 -9.33
N SER A 361 16.58 2.90 -8.89
CA SER A 361 17.10 2.96 -7.53
C SER A 361 17.41 1.56 -6.99
N SER A 362 16.90 1.20 -5.83
CA SER A 362 16.94 -0.17 -5.27
C SER A 362 15.67 -0.99 -5.52
N TYR A 363 14.81 -0.56 -6.43
CA TYR A 363 13.47 -1.09 -6.66
C TYR A 363 13.27 -1.73 -8.04
N ALA A 364 14.36 -2.07 -8.77
CA ALA A 364 14.26 -2.75 -10.06
C ALA A 364 13.44 -4.06 -9.99
N TRP A 365 13.42 -4.71 -8.83
CA TRP A 365 12.59 -5.87 -8.55
C TRP A 365 11.08 -5.53 -8.43
N TRP A 366 10.74 -4.27 -8.28
CA TRP A 366 9.37 -3.80 -8.11
C TRP A 366 8.78 -3.25 -9.41
N PHE A 367 9.48 -2.36 -10.10
CA PHE A 367 8.98 -1.72 -11.30
C PHE A 367 8.89 -2.70 -12.49
N ALA A 368 9.99 -3.09 -13.06
CA ALA A 368 10.16 -4.07 -14.15
C ALA A 368 9.02 -4.08 -15.19
N LYS A 369 8.69 -2.92 -15.75
CA LYS A 369 7.72 -2.74 -16.84
C LYS A 369 8.32 -1.96 -17.99
N VAL A 370 8.01 -2.40 -19.22
CA VAL A 370 8.46 -1.76 -20.46
C VAL A 370 7.28 -1.64 -21.41
N TRP A 371 7.01 -0.45 -21.88
CA TRP A 371 5.95 -0.19 -22.84
C TRP A 371 6.53 0.42 -24.12
N VAL A 372 6.11 -0.09 -25.28
CA VAL A 372 6.59 0.36 -26.57
C VAL A 372 5.44 1.02 -27.34
N ASP A 373 5.70 2.22 -27.86
CA ASP A 373 4.72 2.93 -28.71
C ASP A 373 4.26 2.02 -29.88
N PRO A 374 2.95 1.80 -30.01
CA PRO A 374 2.41 0.90 -31.05
C PRO A 374 2.85 1.23 -32.49
N ARG A 375 3.23 2.49 -32.73
CA ARG A 375 3.56 3.00 -34.09
C ARG A 375 5.06 3.25 -34.29
N ASN A 376 5.83 3.32 -33.21
CA ASN A 376 7.26 3.61 -33.27
C ASN A 376 8.06 2.66 -32.38
N SER A 377 8.63 1.63 -32.98
CA SER A 377 9.39 0.61 -32.28
C SER A 377 10.64 1.10 -31.51
N LYS A 378 11.04 2.38 -31.70
CA LYS A 378 12.14 3.01 -30.98
C LYS A 378 11.69 3.95 -29.86
N HIS A 379 10.38 4.23 -29.75
CA HIS A 379 9.82 5.03 -28.69
C HIS A 379 9.34 4.09 -27.57
N VAL A 380 10.00 4.17 -26.44
CA VAL A 380 9.82 3.22 -25.34
C VAL A 380 9.74 3.96 -24.02
N HIS A 381 8.80 3.54 -23.19
CA HIS A 381 8.66 4.00 -21.81
C HIS A 381 9.02 2.87 -20.85
N VAL A 382 9.65 3.22 -19.74
CA VAL A 382 10.06 2.28 -18.69
C VAL A 382 9.56 2.77 -17.34
N ALA A 383 8.96 1.85 -16.60
CA ALA A 383 8.56 2.10 -15.22
C ALA A 383 9.76 2.31 -14.31
N GLY A 384 9.63 3.21 -13.38
CA GLY A 384 10.60 3.52 -12.35
C GLY A 384 9.98 4.51 -11.37
N ILE A 385 10.77 5.06 -10.48
CA ILE A 385 10.38 6.23 -9.67
C ILE A 385 9.89 7.33 -10.62
N ALA A 386 10.73 7.73 -11.58
CA ALA A 386 10.30 8.55 -12.72
C ALA A 386 9.83 7.68 -13.89
N LEU A 387 8.95 8.20 -14.74
CA LEU A 387 8.69 7.62 -16.04
C LEU A 387 9.88 7.92 -16.97
N LEU A 388 10.58 6.89 -17.41
CA LEU A 388 11.68 7.05 -18.34
C LEU A 388 11.23 6.85 -19.79
N THR A 389 11.63 7.75 -20.65
CA THR A 389 11.29 7.74 -22.06
C THR A 389 12.55 7.76 -22.94
N THR A 390 12.61 6.86 -23.92
CA THR A 390 13.59 6.91 -25.03
C THR A 390 12.88 7.00 -26.36
N ARG A 391 13.40 7.80 -27.29
CA ARG A 391 12.91 7.94 -28.68
C ARG A 391 13.86 7.36 -29.72
N ASN A 392 14.95 6.77 -29.27
CA ASN A 392 16.01 6.21 -30.12
C ASN A 392 16.35 4.75 -29.77
N GLY A 393 15.44 4.05 -29.09
CA GLY A 393 15.58 2.64 -28.76
C GLY A 393 16.56 2.36 -27.62
N GLY A 394 16.63 3.25 -26.63
CA GLY A 394 17.40 3.08 -25.41
C GLY A 394 18.82 3.68 -25.45
N GLN A 395 19.16 4.43 -26.50
CA GLN A 395 20.50 5.07 -26.58
C GLN A 395 20.59 6.35 -25.71
N SER A 396 19.47 7.03 -25.50
CA SER A 396 19.36 8.13 -24.55
C SER A 396 17.99 8.12 -23.89
N TRP A 397 17.91 8.70 -22.70
CA TRP A 397 16.71 8.70 -21.88
C TRP A 397 16.35 10.13 -21.44
N THR A 398 15.09 10.31 -21.11
CA THR A 398 14.53 11.49 -20.47
C THR A 398 13.65 11.03 -19.35
N ALA A 399 13.86 11.55 -18.14
CA ALA A 399 12.97 11.32 -17.01
C ALA A 399 11.82 12.33 -17.01
N ASP A 400 10.62 11.90 -16.62
CA ASP A 400 9.48 12.74 -16.27
C ASP A 400 9.12 12.42 -14.81
N ASP A 401 9.54 13.30 -13.90
CA ASP A 401 9.41 13.16 -12.46
C ASP A 401 8.74 14.38 -11.79
N ASP A 402 8.53 15.49 -12.54
CA ASP A 402 7.99 16.73 -12.00
C ASP A 402 6.49 16.94 -12.32
N SER A 403 5.94 16.24 -13.31
CA SER A 403 4.60 16.49 -13.83
C SER A 403 3.52 15.53 -13.32
N MET A 404 3.93 14.48 -12.62
CA MET A 404 3.05 13.44 -12.10
C MET A 404 3.62 12.83 -10.80
N HIS A 405 2.82 12.02 -10.13
CA HIS A 405 3.28 11.24 -8.98
C HIS A 405 4.34 10.22 -9.41
N VAL A 406 5.26 9.94 -8.51
CA VAL A 406 6.31 8.92 -8.71
C VAL A 406 5.74 7.49 -8.73
N ASP A 407 6.60 6.51 -9.02
CA ASP A 407 6.34 5.06 -8.91
C ASP A 407 5.34 4.55 -9.96
N GLN A 408 5.81 4.43 -11.21
CA GLN A 408 5.00 4.07 -12.37
C GLN A 408 4.77 2.55 -12.47
N HIS A 409 3.53 2.12 -12.76
CA HIS A 409 3.17 0.67 -12.77
C HIS A 409 2.40 0.20 -14.00
N ALA A 410 1.56 1.03 -14.59
CA ALA A 410 0.68 0.63 -15.68
C ALA A 410 0.57 1.70 -16.75
N MET A 411 0.54 1.29 -18.01
CA MET A 411 0.38 2.22 -19.15
C MET A 411 -0.39 1.54 -20.28
N VAL A 412 -1.29 2.29 -20.92
CA VAL A 412 -2.02 1.82 -22.12
C VAL A 412 -2.25 2.95 -23.08
N TRP A 413 -2.09 2.65 -24.39
CA TRP A 413 -2.43 3.56 -25.50
C TRP A 413 -3.89 3.41 -25.92
N ASP A 414 -4.53 4.53 -26.19
CA ASP A 414 -5.85 4.55 -26.84
C ASP A 414 -5.70 4.16 -28.33
N PRO A 415 -6.33 3.06 -28.78
CA PRO A 415 -6.18 2.61 -30.16
C PRO A 415 -6.80 3.57 -31.19
N ASP A 416 -7.85 4.31 -30.81
CA ASP A 416 -8.57 5.24 -31.69
C ASP A 416 -7.94 6.65 -31.68
N HIS A 417 -7.23 6.99 -30.60
CA HIS A 417 -6.52 8.26 -30.43
C HIS A 417 -5.03 7.98 -30.15
N PRO A 418 -4.24 7.71 -31.18
CA PRO A 418 -2.91 7.13 -31.04
C PRO A 418 -1.88 7.97 -30.27
N ARG A 419 -2.19 9.21 -29.93
CA ARG A 419 -1.35 10.05 -29.05
C ARG A 419 -1.83 10.09 -27.61
N ARG A 420 -3.01 9.52 -27.35
CA ARG A 420 -3.57 9.43 -26.01
C ARG A 420 -3.00 8.22 -25.29
N VAL A 421 -2.48 8.47 -24.10
CA VAL A 421 -1.88 7.46 -23.23
C VAL A 421 -2.44 7.65 -21.83
N TYR A 422 -2.78 6.55 -21.20
CA TYR A 422 -3.11 6.51 -19.77
C TYR A 422 -1.97 5.89 -19.01
N LEU A 423 -1.68 6.43 -17.84
CA LEU A 423 -0.63 5.98 -16.93
C LEU A 423 -1.20 5.82 -15.53
N GLY A 424 -0.85 4.73 -14.88
CA GLY A 424 -1.16 4.43 -13.48
C GLY A 424 0.10 4.38 -12.64
N ASN A 425 0.07 5.06 -11.50
CA ASN A 425 1.15 5.12 -10.52
C ASN A 425 0.61 5.11 -9.08
N ASP A 426 1.46 5.38 -8.09
CA ASP A 426 1.05 5.36 -6.68
C ASP A 426 0.16 6.56 -6.28
N GLY A 427 0.08 7.59 -7.09
CA GLY A 427 -0.82 8.74 -6.93
C GLY A 427 -2.13 8.66 -7.72
N GLY A 428 -2.35 7.56 -8.46
CA GLY A 428 -3.57 7.33 -9.23
C GLY A 428 -3.38 7.31 -10.74
N VAL A 429 -4.33 7.86 -11.48
CA VAL A 429 -4.38 7.82 -12.95
C VAL A 429 -4.08 9.19 -13.55
N TYR A 430 -3.28 9.15 -14.60
CA TYR A 430 -2.93 10.30 -15.43
C TYR A 430 -3.18 10.00 -16.91
N ARG A 431 -3.48 11.05 -17.70
CA ARG A 431 -3.67 10.96 -19.14
C ARG A 431 -2.78 11.98 -19.84
N SER A 432 -2.13 11.57 -20.92
CA SER A 432 -1.38 12.44 -21.83
C SER A 432 -2.00 12.38 -23.24
N GLU A 433 -2.07 13.52 -23.93
CA GLU A 433 -2.40 13.64 -25.36
C GLU A 433 -1.13 13.82 -26.21
N ALA A 434 0.04 13.67 -25.59
CA ALA A 434 1.35 13.87 -26.20
C ALA A 434 2.11 12.56 -26.47
N ASN A 435 1.44 11.41 -26.49
CA ASN A 435 2.05 10.08 -26.69
C ASN A 435 2.92 9.64 -25.50
N GLY A 436 2.59 10.09 -24.28
CA GLY A 436 3.37 9.81 -23.08
C GLY A 436 4.61 10.70 -22.90
N ASP A 437 4.78 11.71 -23.76
CA ASP A 437 5.93 12.63 -23.74
C ASP A 437 5.65 13.90 -22.91
N GLY A 438 4.97 13.77 -21.78
CA GLY A 438 4.55 14.89 -20.93
C GLY A 438 3.09 15.33 -21.19
N GLY A 439 2.74 16.50 -20.63
CA GLY A 439 1.36 17.02 -20.70
C GLY A 439 0.36 16.16 -19.94
N TRP A 440 0.77 15.60 -18.83
CA TRP A 440 -0.03 14.71 -18.01
C TRP A 440 -1.12 15.45 -17.24
N ILE A 441 -2.32 14.93 -17.31
CA ILE A 441 -3.52 15.46 -16.65
C ILE A 441 -3.98 14.40 -15.62
N LYS A 442 -3.96 14.75 -14.35
CA LYS A 442 -4.42 13.89 -13.24
C LYS A 442 -5.95 13.74 -13.30
N SER A 443 -6.44 12.54 -13.01
CA SER A 443 -7.87 12.29 -12.84
C SER A 443 -8.45 13.11 -11.70
N GLN A 444 -9.69 13.56 -11.86
CA GLN A 444 -10.36 14.49 -10.94
C GLN A 444 -11.12 13.76 -9.82
N TYR A 445 -11.54 12.51 -10.06
CA TYR A 445 -12.30 11.72 -9.11
C TYR A 445 -11.78 10.28 -9.10
N GLN A 446 -11.06 9.92 -8.03
CA GLN A 446 -10.36 8.66 -7.85
C GLN A 446 -10.25 8.30 -6.34
N PRO A 447 -11.37 7.93 -5.69
CA PRO A 447 -11.44 7.77 -4.23
C PRO A 447 -10.95 6.38 -3.78
N PHE A 448 -9.67 6.11 -4.01
CA PHE A 448 -9.03 4.85 -3.61
C PHE A 448 -7.67 5.07 -2.92
N THR A 449 -7.57 6.16 -2.17
CA THR A 449 -6.39 6.49 -1.34
C THR A 449 -6.20 5.46 -0.23
N GLN A 450 -4.94 5.18 0.12
CA GLN A 450 -4.53 4.18 1.11
C GLN A 450 -4.13 4.88 2.42
N PHE A 451 -5.05 4.96 3.38
CA PHE A 451 -4.79 5.58 4.68
C PHE A 451 -4.17 4.62 5.68
N TYR A 452 -3.24 5.13 6.47
CA TYR A 452 -2.69 4.49 7.68
C TYR A 452 -3.36 5.03 8.95
N SER A 453 -3.73 6.31 8.97
CA SER A 453 -4.35 6.97 10.11
C SER A 453 -5.36 8.03 9.68
N GLY A 454 -6.23 8.42 10.60
CA GLY A 454 -7.15 9.53 10.45
C GLY A 454 -7.07 10.48 11.65
N ALA A 455 -7.46 11.73 11.45
CA ALA A 455 -7.64 12.71 12.50
C ALA A 455 -8.83 13.61 12.16
N ILE A 456 -9.67 13.87 13.14
CA ILE A 456 -10.83 14.76 13.01
C ILE A 456 -10.77 15.87 14.05
N SER A 457 -11.37 17.01 13.74
CA SER A 457 -11.48 18.10 14.69
C SER A 457 -12.83 18.05 15.41
N PRO A 458 -12.86 18.05 16.75
CA PRO A 458 -14.12 18.19 17.48
C PRO A 458 -14.69 19.62 17.44
N GLN A 459 -13.91 20.61 16.97
CA GLN A 459 -14.32 22.01 16.88
C GLN A 459 -14.92 22.37 15.52
N ASP A 460 -14.53 21.67 14.46
CA ASP A 460 -14.96 21.95 13.09
C ASP A 460 -15.05 20.65 12.30
N ILE A 461 -16.27 20.22 12.05
CA ILE A 461 -16.61 18.96 11.36
C ILE A 461 -16.01 18.87 9.94
N THR A 462 -15.57 19.99 9.38
CA THR A 462 -14.97 20.04 8.04
C THR A 462 -13.44 19.96 8.05
N ARG A 463 -12.86 19.70 9.22
CA ARG A 463 -11.41 19.62 9.41
C ARG A 463 -11.01 18.18 9.66
N GLU A 464 -10.56 17.53 8.63
CA GLU A 464 -10.01 16.18 8.68
C GLU A 464 -8.57 16.19 8.17
N SER A 465 -7.78 15.25 8.66
CA SER A 465 -6.44 14.96 8.20
C SER A 465 -6.18 13.46 8.25
N GLY A 466 -5.16 12.98 7.57
CA GLY A 466 -4.74 11.59 7.71
C GLY A 466 -3.47 11.30 6.93
N GLY A 467 -2.72 10.33 7.43
CA GLY A 467 -1.51 9.83 6.83
C GLY A 467 -1.79 8.74 5.80
N THR A 468 -1.11 8.80 4.67
CA THR A 468 -1.37 7.89 3.55
C THR A 468 -0.08 7.28 3.02
N GLN A 469 -0.20 6.07 2.50
CA GLN A 469 0.90 5.47 1.75
C GLN A 469 1.20 6.27 0.49
N ASP A 470 2.45 6.63 0.28
CA ASP A 470 3.05 7.28 -0.90
C ASP A 470 2.47 8.67 -1.25
N ASN A 471 1.34 9.08 -0.64
CA ASN A 471 0.67 10.35 -0.93
C ASN A 471 0.72 11.37 0.22
N GLY A 472 1.63 11.16 1.17
CA GLY A 472 1.89 12.09 2.26
C GLY A 472 0.81 12.16 3.33
N SER A 473 0.85 13.20 4.14
CA SER A 473 -0.21 13.58 5.05
C SER A 473 -1.16 14.55 4.36
N LEU A 474 -2.42 14.17 4.31
CA LEU A 474 -3.49 14.87 3.59
C LEU A 474 -4.40 15.60 4.56
N ARG A 475 -5.01 16.69 4.10
CA ARG A 475 -5.99 17.46 4.86
C ARG A 475 -7.18 17.91 4.04
N SER A 476 -8.34 18.02 4.69
CA SER A 476 -9.53 18.72 4.24
C SER A 476 -9.80 19.91 5.18
N TRP A 477 -9.93 21.10 4.60
CA TRP A 477 -10.18 22.34 5.36
C TRP A 477 -11.48 23.02 4.85
N GLY A 478 -12.58 22.28 4.86
CA GLY A 478 -13.88 22.80 4.38
C GLY A 478 -13.95 22.96 2.86
N ARG A 479 -13.05 22.31 2.12
CA ARG A 479 -13.01 22.31 0.66
C ARG A 479 -13.50 20.95 0.13
N ARG A 480 -13.91 20.91 -1.13
CA ARG A 480 -14.27 19.64 -1.78
C ARG A 480 -13.05 18.76 -2.10
N GLY A 481 -11.91 19.37 -2.30
CA GLY A 481 -10.65 18.68 -2.57
C GLY A 481 -9.78 18.62 -1.32
N TRP A 482 -9.02 17.55 -1.21
CA TRP A 482 -7.97 17.40 -0.22
C TRP A 482 -6.64 17.83 -0.81
N ASP A 483 -5.74 18.32 0.02
CA ASP A 483 -4.37 18.67 -0.34
C ASP A 483 -3.35 18.01 0.59
N GLU A 484 -2.20 17.68 0.02
CA GLU A 484 -1.03 17.22 0.74
C GLU A 484 -0.36 18.42 1.44
N TYR A 485 0.04 18.26 2.70
CA TYR A 485 0.74 19.30 3.44
C TYR A 485 2.06 18.85 4.08
N VAL A 486 2.31 17.53 4.12
CA VAL A 486 3.59 16.90 4.47
C VAL A 486 3.80 15.70 3.58
N GLY A 487 4.94 15.60 2.91
CA GLY A 487 5.27 14.52 1.99
C GLY A 487 5.73 13.23 2.69
N GLY A 488 6.08 12.24 1.88
CA GLY A 488 6.52 10.90 2.29
C GLY A 488 5.37 9.92 2.44
N ASP A 489 5.60 8.80 3.15
CA ASP A 489 4.48 8.02 3.70
C ASP A 489 3.96 8.76 4.92
N GLY A 490 2.79 9.37 4.79
CA GLY A 490 2.12 10.00 5.92
C GLY A 490 1.70 8.94 6.93
N GLU A 491 1.98 9.17 8.20
CA GLU A 491 1.66 8.23 9.26
C GLU A 491 0.71 8.87 10.28
N GLU A 492 1.12 9.00 11.54
CA GLU A 492 0.27 9.61 12.57
C GLU A 492 -0.06 11.07 12.23
N ASN A 493 -1.33 11.42 12.27
CA ASN A 493 -1.83 12.78 12.09
C ASN A 493 -2.68 13.18 13.28
N LEU A 494 -2.55 14.41 13.76
CA LEU A 494 -3.29 14.91 14.90
C LEU A 494 -3.78 16.33 14.63
N ILE A 495 -5.00 16.63 15.05
CA ILE A 495 -5.58 17.97 15.12
C ILE A 495 -5.82 18.29 16.59
N ASN A 496 -5.26 19.39 17.07
CA ASN A 496 -5.40 19.76 18.48
C ASN A 496 -6.87 19.99 18.83
N PRO A 497 -7.39 19.35 19.90
CA PRO A 497 -8.81 19.34 20.21
C PRO A 497 -9.37 20.72 20.64
N THR A 498 -8.52 21.69 20.93
CA THR A 498 -8.91 23.07 21.33
C THR A 498 -8.47 24.15 20.36
N ASN A 499 -7.62 23.81 19.37
CA ASN A 499 -7.16 24.74 18.34
C ASN A 499 -6.95 24.03 17.01
N VAL A 500 -7.92 24.11 16.11
CA VAL A 500 -7.93 23.44 14.80
C VAL A 500 -6.74 23.81 13.90
N ASN A 501 -6.07 24.93 14.16
CA ASN A 501 -4.90 25.36 13.39
C ASN A 501 -3.59 24.76 13.92
N ASN A 502 -3.64 24.10 15.08
CA ASN A 502 -2.47 23.41 15.62
C ASN A 502 -2.55 21.93 15.24
N VAL A 503 -1.78 21.54 14.23
CA VAL A 503 -1.80 20.22 13.64
C VAL A 503 -0.41 19.59 13.65
N PHE A 504 -0.39 18.26 13.70
CA PHE A 504 0.81 17.45 13.66
C PHE A 504 0.67 16.41 12.56
N ALA A 505 1.74 16.18 11.83
CA ALA A 505 1.82 15.15 10.81
C ALA A 505 3.18 14.46 10.88
N CYS A 506 3.16 13.15 10.97
CA CYS A 506 4.38 12.36 10.99
C CYS A 506 4.53 11.60 9.66
N TYR A 507 5.76 11.34 9.30
CA TYR A 507 6.13 10.43 8.24
C TYR A 507 7.09 9.35 8.78
N GLN A 508 7.58 8.48 7.95
CA GLN A 508 8.31 7.26 8.30
C GLN A 508 9.23 7.44 9.50
N TYR A 509 9.19 6.48 10.40
CA TYR A 509 10.01 6.41 11.62
C TYR A 509 9.77 7.55 12.62
N GLY A 510 8.53 8.08 12.65
CA GLY A 510 8.14 9.11 13.58
C GLY A 510 8.90 10.42 13.41
N ASN A 511 9.30 10.73 12.19
CA ASN A 511 9.76 12.04 11.82
C ASN A 511 8.52 12.92 11.63
N CYS A 512 8.37 13.95 12.44
CA CYS A 512 7.12 14.68 12.53
C CYS A 512 7.28 16.17 12.25
N PHE A 513 6.20 16.77 11.79
CA PHE A 513 6.04 18.22 11.64
C PHE A 513 4.94 18.72 12.55
N ARG A 514 5.14 19.89 13.08
CA ARG A 514 4.17 20.69 13.81
C ARG A 514 3.83 21.94 13.04
N SER A 515 2.56 22.26 12.95
CA SER A 515 2.05 23.51 12.39
C SER A 515 1.13 24.21 13.40
N VAL A 516 1.11 25.53 13.37
CA VAL A 516 0.20 26.37 14.17
C VAL A 516 -0.74 27.21 13.29
N ASP A 517 -0.70 26.98 11.99
CA ASP A 517 -1.50 27.69 10.98
C ASP A 517 -2.25 26.74 10.03
N GLY A 518 -2.60 25.55 10.55
CA GLY A 518 -3.37 24.54 9.83
C GLY A 518 -2.58 23.80 8.75
N GLY A 519 -1.25 23.69 8.89
CA GLY A 519 -0.37 23.01 7.95
C GLY A 519 0.11 23.87 6.79
N ASN A 520 -0.11 25.20 6.82
CA ASN A 520 0.40 26.10 5.78
C ASN A 520 1.90 26.35 5.94
N SER A 521 2.39 26.31 7.18
CA SER A 521 3.82 26.27 7.50
C SER A 521 4.09 25.18 8.52
N ASN A 522 5.22 24.50 8.37
CA ASN A 522 5.55 23.33 9.17
C ASN A 522 6.93 23.47 9.82
N THR A 523 7.06 23.07 11.08
CA THR A 523 8.32 22.98 11.79
C THR A 523 8.62 21.54 12.11
N PHE A 524 9.72 21.02 11.60
CA PHE A 524 10.16 19.66 11.87
C PHE A 524 10.51 19.48 13.35
N PHE A 525 10.10 18.37 13.92
CA PHE A 525 10.53 17.93 15.23
C PHE A 525 10.68 16.40 15.29
N THR A 526 11.57 15.97 16.15
CA THR A 526 11.65 14.60 16.62
C THR A 526 12.20 14.65 18.03
N PRO A 527 11.68 13.88 18.99
CA PRO A 527 12.27 13.79 20.31
C PRO A 527 13.68 13.27 20.19
N ALA A 528 14.65 14.16 20.31
CA ALA A 528 16.04 13.87 20.03
C ALA A 528 16.68 13.06 21.15
N THR A 529 16.78 11.75 20.97
CA THR A 529 17.94 11.03 21.43
C THR A 529 18.31 10.00 20.37
N THR A 530 19.52 10.01 19.88
CA THR A 530 20.10 9.06 18.93
C THR A 530 20.06 7.59 19.42
N ALA A 531 19.63 7.36 20.65
CA ALA A 531 19.52 6.06 21.32
C ALA A 531 18.09 5.48 21.27
N ASN A 532 17.08 6.21 20.79
CA ASN A 532 15.71 5.75 20.76
C ASN A 532 15.42 4.99 19.47
N ARG A 533 15.02 3.71 19.60
CA ARG A 533 14.43 2.97 18.48
C ARG A 533 13.03 3.52 18.21
N ARG A 534 12.67 3.62 16.94
CA ARG A 534 11.36 4.05 16.46
C ARG A 534 10.85 3.07 15.43
N ASN A 535 9.56 2.81 15.43
CA ASN A 535 8.92 1.97 14.44
C ASN A 535 8.73 2.71 13.13
N TRP A 536 8.38 1.98 12.08
CA TRP A 536 7.87 2.57 10.84
C TRP A 536 6.74 3.52 11.18
N PHE A 537 5.67 3.05 11.78
CA PHE A 537 4.59 3.84 12.36
C PHE A 537 4.88 4.10 13.85
N THR A 538 5.13 5.34 14.21
CA THR A 538 5.47 5.75 15.58
C THR A 538 4.31 6.52 16.20
N PRO A 539 3.74 6.05 17.33
CA PRO A 539 2.57 6.68 17.92
C PRO A 539 2.90 8.04 18.54
N VAL A 540 2.06 9.02 18.22
CA VAL A 540 2.04 10.35 18.85
C VAL A 540 0.62 10.65 19.28
N GLN A 541 0.40 11.21 20.48
CA GLN A 541 -0.94 11.45 21.00
C GLN A 541 -0.99 12.67 21.91
N PHE A 542 -2.12 13.39 21.88
CA PHE A 542 -2.44 14.41 22.89
C PHE A 542 -2.86 13.78 24.22
N ASP A 543 -2.57 14.47 25.32
CA ASP A 543 -3.18 14.17 26.61
C ASP A 543 -4.63 14.66 26.61
N PRO A 544 -5.61 13.82 27.00
CA PRO A 544 -7.01 14.21 27.02
C PRO A 544 -7.35 15.26 28.07
N ASN A 545 -6.45 15.52 29.04
CA ASN A 545 -6.64 16.49 30.14
C ASN A 545 -6.04 17.87 29.82
N ASP A 546 -5.00 17.92 28.98
CA ASP A 546 -4.32 19.17 28.59
C ASP A 546 -3.84 19.08 27.13
N PRO A 547 -4.44 19.83 26.21
CA PRO A 547 -4.09 19.79 24.79
C PRO A 547 -2.69 20.32 24.46
N ASN A 548 -1.94 20.87 25.41
CA ASN A 548 -0.53 21.22 25.25
C ASN A 548 0.40 20.07 25.63
N VAL A 549 -0.12 19.05 26.29
CA VAL A 549 0.65 17.86 26.67
C VAL A 549 0.53 16.81 25.57
N MET A 550 1.67 16.25 25.19
CA MET A 550 1.76 15.22 24.15
C MET A 550 2.68 14.09 24.58
N TYR A 551 2.42 12.92 24.04
CA TYR A 551 3.23 11.71 24.19
C TYR A 551 3.78 11.26 22.85
N TYR A 552 5.00 10.73 22.86
CA TYR A 552 5.67 10.19 21.67
C TYR A 552 6.36 8.86 22.03
N GLY A 553 5.99 7.79 21.33
CA GLY A 553 6.44 6.42 21.62
C GLY A 553 7.60 5.98 20.72
N GLY A 554 8.80 5.87 21.31
CA GLY A 554 9.91 5.08 20.73
C GLY A 554 10.01 3.72 21.45
N ASN A 555 11.22 3.26 21.78
CA ASN A 555 11.38 2.21 22.81
C ASN A 555 11.16 2.77 24.21
N ARG A 556 11.19 4.10 24.35
CA ARG A 556 10.86 4.86 25.55
C ARG A 556 9.69 5.79 25.25
N LEU A 557 8.88 6.07 26.25
CA LEU A 557 7.86 7.09 26.16
C LEU A 557 8.46 8.46 26.48
N ASN A 558 8.25 9.41 25.56
CA ASN A 558 8.62 10.79 25.73
C ASN A 558 7.36 11.64 25.95
N ARG A 559 7.46 12.68 26.76
CA ARG A 559 6.38 13.60 27.07
C ARG A 559 6.80 15.05 26.77
N SER A 560 5.94 15.81 26.12
CA SER A 560 6.01 17.25 25.97
C SER A 560 4.95 17.92 26.82
N VAL A 561 5.21 19.12 27.31
CA VAL A 561 4.24 19.99 28.05
C VAL A 561 4.06 21.34 27.38
N ASP A 562 4.64 21.52 26.22
CA ASP A 562 4.70 22.77 25.47
C ASP A 562 4.30 22.59 24.00
N ASN A 563 3.32 21.72 23.79
CA ASN A 563 2.76 21.45 22.48
C ASN A 563 3.80 20.93 21.47
N GLY A 564 4.63 19.98 21.90
CA GLY A 564 5.61 19.31 21.04
C GLY A 564 6.90 20.10 20.77
N VAL A 565 7.16 21.21 21.46
CA VAL A 565 8.39 22.00 21.28
C VAL A 565 9.58 21.34 21.96
N THR A 566 9.39 20.90 23.21
CA THR A 566 10.42 20.17 23.96
C THR A 566 9.91 18.83 24.45
N TRP A 567 10.80 17.85 24.55
CA TRP A 567 10.46 16.47 24.91
C TRP A 567 11.37 15.93 25.99
N THR A 568 10.78 15.24 26.97
CA THR A 568 11.49 14.60 28.06
C THR A 568 11.12 13.12 28.12
N PRO A 569 12.06 12.18 28.15
CA PRO A 569 11.75 10.77 28.38
C PRO A 569 11.21 10.55 29.80
N ILE A 570 10.06 9.89 29.89
CA ILE A 570 9.39 9.59 31.17
C ILE A 570 9.35 8.09 31.45
N SER A 571 10.02 7.26 30.66
CA SER A 571 10.13 5.82 30.91
C SER A 571 11.54 5.28 30.69
N PRO A 572 11.89 4.14 31.29
CA PRO A 572 12.97 3.31 30.77
C PRO A 572 12.60 2.74 29.39
N ASP A 573 13.44 1.85 28.82
CA ASP A 573 13.03 1.00 27.70
C ASP A 573 11.92 0.06 28.19
N LEU A 574 10.72 0.18 27.58
CA LEU A 574 9.53 -0.60 27.94
C LEU A 574 9.41 -1.89 27.13
N THR A 575 10.38 -2.19 26.29
CA THR A 575 10.39 -3.36 25.39
C THR A 575 11.40 -4.41 25.85
N GLY A 576 11.38 -5.58 25.22
CA GLY A 576 12.42 -6.60 25.41
C GLY A 576 13.69 -6.34 24.60
N GLY A 577 13.81 -5.17 23.98
CA GLY A 577 14.84 -4.86 22.99
C GLY A 577 14.47 -5.41 21.60
N PRO A 578 15.28 -5.10 20.58
CA PRO A 578 15.07 -5.69 19.27
C PRO A 578 15.31 -7.19 19.34
N GLY A 579 14.43 -7.97 18.69
CA GLY A 579 14.60 -9.41 18.56
C GLY A 579 15.76 -9.79 17.64
N GLN A 580 15.91 -11.08 17.39
CA GLN A 580 16.86 -11.58 16.42
C GLN A 580 16.53 -10.96 15.04
N ASP A 581 17.56 -10.49 14.32
CA ASP A 581 17.41 -9.79 13.04
C ASP A 581 16.52 -8.52 13.11
N ALA A 582 16.49 -7.85 14.27
CA ALA A 582 15.67 -6.68 14.58
C ALA A 582 14.15 -6.96 14.61
N TYR A 583 13.73 -8.17 14.91
CA TYR A 583 12.35 -8.60 14.85
C TYR A 583 11.89 -9.27 16.18
N PRO A 584 10.92 -8.79 16.97
CA PRO A 584 10.27 -7.47 16.84
C PRO A 584 11.27 -6.30 16.95
N PHE A 585 10.84 -5.11 16.54
CA PHE A 585 11.74 -3.93 16.53
C PHE A 585 12.06 -3.43 17.93
N GLY A 586 11.25 -3.81 18.92
CA GLY A 586 11.36 -3.37 20.29
C GLY A 586 10.94 -1.90 20.45
N THR A 587 9.69 -1.60 20.08
CA THR A 587 9.14 -0.25 20.08
C THR A 587 7.74 -0.20 20.68
N ILE A 588 7.37 0.97 21.17
CA ILE A 588 6.00 1.30 21.57
C ILE A 588 5.16 1.46 20.29
N THR A 589 3.97 0.87 20.28
CA THR A 589 3.04 0.89 19.16
C THR A 589 1.78 1.70 19.46
N THR A 590 1.50 1.95 20.73
CA THR A 590 0.32 2.70 21.16
C THR A 590 0.52 3.30 22.54
N VAL A 591 -0.08 4.45 22.77
CA VAL A 591 -0.07 5.20 24.04
C VAL A 591 -1.49 5.62 24.36
N ALA A 592 -1.91 5.55 25.61
CA ALA A 592 -3.20 6.06 26.06
C ALA A 592 -3.06 6.69 27.46
N ALA A 593 -3.26 8.01 27.54
CA ALA A 593 -3.38 8.72 28.80
C ALA A 593 -4.84 8.66 29.31
N ALA A 594 -5.02 8.51 30.62
CA ALA A 594 -6.34 8.40 31.19
C ALA A 594 -7.00 9.79 31.39
N ALA A 595 -8.22 9.98 30.89
CA ALA A 595 -8.96 11.21 31.09
C ALA A 595 -9.39 11.41 32.55
N SER A 596 -9.60 10.31 33.30
CA SER A 596 -10.02 10.35 34.71
C SER A 596 -8.86 10.53 35.72
N ASP A 597 -7.61 10.33 35.29
CA ASP A 597 -6.43 10.56 36.12
C ASP A 597 -5.22 10.94 35.22
N PRO A 598 -4.84 12.21 35.15
CA PRO A 598 -3.76 12.70 34.28
C PRO A 598 -2.38 12.15 34.63
N ARG A 599 -2.23 11.41 35.72
CA ARG A 599 -0.98 10.76 36.09
C ARG A 599 -0.87 9.33 35.57
N THR A 600 -1.99 8.78 35.06
CA THR A 600 -2.05 7.41 34.56
C THR A 600 -1.90 7.37 33.05
N VAL A 601 -0.88 6.63 32.59
CA VAL A 601 -0.61 6.40 31.16
C VAL A 601 -0.36 4.92 30.91
N TRP A 602 -1.03 4.39 29.90
CA TRP A 602 -0.87 3.03 29.43
C TRP A 602 -0.08 3.01 28.12
N VAL A 603 0.69 1.94 27.91
CA VAL A 603 1.54 1.76 26.72
C VAL A 603 1.47 0.31 26.26
N GLY A 604 1.30 0.10 24.94
CA GLY A 604 1.45 -1.18 24.27
C GLY A 604 2.69 -1.22 23.37
N THR A 605 3.23 -2.42 23.12
CA THR A 605 4.46 -2.62 22.36
C THR A 605 4.34 -3.68 21.27
N ASP A 606 5.24 -3.63 20.29
CA ASP A 606 5.33 -4.59 19.18
C ASP A 606 5.76 -6.01 19.64
N ASP A 607 6.36 -6.13 20.80
CA ASP A 607 6.71 -7.40 21.41
C ASP A 607 5.64 -7.95 22.38
N GLY A 608 4.43 -7.37 22.32
CA GLY A 608 3.24 -7.88 23.01
C GLY A 608 3.23 -7.63 24.52
N ARG A 609 3.73 -6.48 24.96
CA ARG A 609 3.70 -6.04 26.35
C ARG A 609 2.75 -4.88 26.54
N VAL A 610 2.10 -4.84 27.69
CA VAL A 610 1.31 -3.69 28.13
C VAL A 610 1.83 -3.21 29.48
N TRP A 611 2.14 -1.93 29.55
CA TRP A 611 2.67 -1.28 30.72
C TRP A 611 1.73 -0.16 31.19
N VAL A 612 1.76 0.13 32.47
CA VAL A 612 1.06 1.26 33.08
C VAL A 612 1.94 1.99 34.07
N THR A 613 1.81 3.32 34.07
CA THR A 613 2.24 4.20 35.16
C THR A 613 1.03 4.90 35.75
N SER A 614 1.03 5.14 37.06
CA SER A 614 0.03 5.97 37.78
C SER A 614 0.64 7.19 38.45
N ASN A 615 1.88 7.54 38.09
CA ASN A 615 2.63 8.62 38.70
C ASN A 615 3.51 9.38 37.66
N LEU A 616 2.98 9.57 36.45
CA LEU A 616 3.64 10.29 35.35
C LEU A 616 5.03 9.72 34.99
N GLY A 617 5.19 8.40 35.03
CA GLY A 617 6.42 7.75 34.62
C GLY A 617 7.48 7.59 35.68
N ALA A 618 7.24 8.02 36.94
CA ALA A 618 8.18 7.79 38.04
C ALA A 618 8.40 6.29 38.28
N THR A 619 7.35 5.48 38.07
CA THR A 619 7.44 4.00 38.04
C THR A 619 6.53 3.45 36.95
N TRP A 620 6.97 2.34 36.36
CA TRP A 620 6.23 1.60 35.36
C TRP A 620 5.99 0.15 35.82
N THR A 621 4.78 -0.35 35.61
CA THR A 621 4.40 -1.72 35.96
C THR A 621 3.98 -2.50 34.72
N LEU A 622 4.63 -3.63 34.46
CA LEU A 622 4.20 -4.57 33.41
C LEU A 622 2.91 -5.27 33.83
N ARG A 623 1.89 -5.21 33.01
CA ARG A 623 0.55 -5.76 33.28
C ARG A 623 0.15 -6.91 32.36
N LEU A 624 0.75 -6.97 31.16
CA LEU A 624 0.51 -8.03 30.20
C LEU A 624 1.80 -8.30 29.41
N SER A 625 2.05 -9.55 29.06
CA SER A 625 3.20 -9.94 28.24
C SER A 625 2.93 -11.24 27.49
N GLY A 626 3.79 -11.55 26.51
CA GLY A 626 3.66 -12.78 25.72
C GLY A 626 2.51 -12.78 24.72
N GLN A 627 1.94 -11.61 24.45
CA GLN A 627 0.88 -11.43 23.45
C GLN A 627 1.48 -11.20 22.04
N PRO A 628 0.67 -11.31 20.98
CA PRO A 628 1.00 -10.70 19.68
C PRO A 628 1.24 -9.19 19.79
N TRP A 629 1.60 -8.56 18.69
CA TRP A 629 1.73 -7.11 18.60
C TRP A 629 0.47 -6.40 19.15
N VAL A 630 0.66 -5.48 20.10
CA VAL A 630 -0.42 -4.65 20.63
C VAL A 630 -0.68 -3.53 19.64
N THR A 631 -1.86 -3.51 19.03
CA THR A 631 -2.22 -2.50 18.02
C THR A 631 -2.77 -1.23 18.65
N ARG A 632 -3.62 -1.35 19.66
CA ARG A 632 -4.17 -0.21 20.39
C ARG A 632 -4.33 -0.51 21.88
N VAL A 633 -4.16 0.51 22.68
CA VAL A 633 -4.66 0.58 24.07
C VAL A 633 -5.65 1.74 24.14
N ALA A 634 -6.85 1.50 24.64
CA ALA A 634 -7.87 2.52 24.90
C ALA A 634 -8.25 2.49 26.38
N VAL A 635 -8.26 3.63 27.04
CA VAL A 635 -8.62 3.77 28.46
C VAL A 635 -10.02 4.32 28.61
N ASP A 636 -10.81 3.72 29.50
CA ASP A 636 -12.14 4.22 29.82
C ASP A 636 -12.05 5.66 30.34
N PRO A 637 -12.76 6.63 29.71
CA PRO A 637 -12.69 8.03 30.14
C PRO A 637 -13.08 8.26 31.61
N SER A 638 -13.92 7.38 32.17
CA SER A 638 -14.40 7.46 33.54
C SER A 638 -13.53 6.70 34.56
N SER A 639 -12.62 5.83 34.10
CA SER A 639 -11.86 4.92 34.97
C SER A 639 -10.45 4.65 34.45
N ALA A 640 -9.44 5.25 35.03
CA ALA A 640 -8.03 5.01 34.71
C ALA A 640 -7.58 3.55 34.92
N SER A 641 -8.31 2.74 35.69
CA SER A 641 -8.05 1.32 35.92
C SER A 641 -8.73 0.40 34.89
N THR A 642 -9.59 0.93 34.04
CA THR A 642 -10.25 0.19 32.96
C THR A 642 -9.59 0.50 31.63
N ALA A 643 -8.98 -0.52 31.02
CA ALA A 643 -8.30 -0.39 29.73
C ALA A 643 -8.64 -1.56 28.81
N TYR A 644 -8.76 -1.26 27.53
CA TYR A 644 -8.98 -2.20 26.44
C TYR A 644 -7.70 -2.31 25.63
N VAL A 645 -7.37 -3.52 25.19
CA VAL A 645 -6.17 -3.80 24.42
C VAL A 645 -6.57 -4.58 23.17
N THR A 646 -6.12 -4.14 22.02
CA THR A 646 -6.29 -4.88 20.77
C THR A 646 -4.99 -5.52 20.31
N LEU A 647 -5.13 -6.64 19.63
CA LEU A 647 -4.01 -7.51 19.24
C LEU A 647 -4.10 -7.83 17.76
N SER A 648 -2.94 -7.84 17.11
CA SER A 648 -2.79 -8.11 15.68
C SER A 648 -2.79 -9.62 15.34
N GLY A 649 -2.68 -9.92 14.05
CA GLY A 649 -2.45 -11.25 13.48
C GLY A 649 -3.72 -12.01 13.06
N TYR A 650 -3.65 -12.69 11.91
CA TYR A 650 -4.66 -13.67 11.48
C TYR A 650 -4.51 -14.98 12.26
N ARG A 651 -5.63 -15.60 12.63
CA ARG A 651 -5.67 -16.77 13.52
C ARG A 651 -6.25 -18.02 12.87
N ALA A 652 -5.86 -18.27 11.64
CA ALA A 652 -6.33 -19.46 10.92
C ALA A 652 -6.01 -20.74 11.69
N GLY A 653 -7.04 -21.43 12.16
CA GLY A 653 -6.95 -22.75 12.78
C GLY A 653 -6.67 -22.80 14.28
N SER A 654 -6.42 -21.67 14.97
CA SER A 654 -6.29 -21.63 16.42
C SER A 654 -6.92 -20.37 17.00
N TYR A 655 -7.61 -20.51 18.13
CA TYR A 655 -8.13 -19.34 18.84
C TYR A 655 -6.99 -18.58 19.52
N GLN A 656 -6.98 -17.28 19.32
CA GLN A 656 -6.15 -16.33 20.03
C GLN A 656 -6.98 -15.10 20.36
N PRO A 657 -6.80 -14.44 21.51
CA PRO A 657 -7.48 -13.21 21.84
C PRO A 657 -7.15 -12.09 20.85
N HIS A 658 -8.18 -11.29 20.49
CA HIS A 658 -8.03 -10.08 19.68
C HIS A 658 -8.28 -8.80 20.47
N VAL A 659 -9.21 -8.88 21.46
CA VAL A 659 -9.60 -7.77 22.31
C VAL A 659 -9.60 -8.26 23.74
N LEU A 660 -8.85 -7.59 24.59
CA LEU A 660 -8.79 -7.85 26.02
C LEU A 660 -9.24 -6.62 26.79
N VAL A 661 -9.89 -6.82 27.96
CA VAL A 661 -10.21 -5.75 28.89
C VAL A 661 -9.68 -6.04 30.28
N THR A 662 -9.17 -5.03 30.94
CA THR A 662 -8.96 -5.01 32.40
C THR A 662 -9.88 -3.98 33.03
N ARG A 663 -10.33 -4.25 34.29
CA ARG A 663 -11.11 -3.30 35.10
C ARG A 663 -10.48 -3.02 36.45
N ASP A 664 -9.28 -3.55 36.67
CA ASP A 664 -8.57 -3.54 37.95
C ASP A 664 -7.09 -3.08 37.81
N GLY A 665 -6.82 -2.25 36.80
CA GLY A 665 -5.49 -1.71 36.54
C GLY A 665 -4.52 -2.74 35.98
N GLY A 666 -5.01 -3.78 35.29
CA GLY A 666 -4.21 -4.82 34.64
C GLY A 666 -3.81 -5.97 35.55
N LEU A 667 -4.44 -6.11 36.72
CA LEU A 667 -4.23 -7.27 37.58
C LEU A 667 -4.90 -8.53 37.02
N SER A 668 -6.03 -8.36 36.33
CA SER A 668 -6.70 -9.42 35.57
C SER A 668 -7.16 -8.92 34.21
N TRP A 669 -7.31 -9.85 33.26
CA TRP A 669 -7.74 -9.57 31.90
C TRP A 669 -8.86 -10.52 31.48
N THR A 670 -9.87 -9.97 30.82
CA THR A 670 -11.00 -10.72 30.26
C THR A 670 -10.95 -10.62 28.74
N ASP A 671 -11.14 -11.72 28.06
CA ASP A 671 -11.23 -11.78 26.61
C ASP A 671 -12.61 -11.32 26.14
N LEU A 672 -12.65 -10.28 25.31
CA LEU A 672 -13.83 -9.72 24.67
C LEU A 672 -13.88 -9.99 23.16
N SER A 673 -13.01 -10.85 22.64
CA SER A 673 -12.99 -11.16 21.21
C SER A 673 -14.29 -11.78 20.71
N GLY A 674 -14.91 -12.64 21.54
CA GLY A 674 -16.23 -13.21 21.29
C GLY A 674 -16.40 -13.79 19.88
N ASN A 675 -17.31 -13.21 19.11
CA ASN A 675 -17.62 -13.62 17.74
C ASN A 675 -16.95 -12.75 16.66
N LEU A 676 -15.96 -11.92 16.98
CA LEU A 676 -15.18 -11.22 15.97
C LEU A 676 -14.54 -12.19 14.96
N PRO A 677 -14.41 -11.79 13.69
CA PRO A 677 -13.64 -12.57 12.72
C PRO A 677 -12.21 -12.81 13.19
N GLN A 678 -11.62 -13.93 12.79
CA GLN A 678 -10.24 -14.28 13.11
C GLN A 678 -9.24 -13.46 12.27
N ALA A 679 -9.32 -12.13 12.41
CA ALA A 679 -8.52 -11.13 11.72
C ALA A 679 -7.83 -10.20 12.72
N PRO A 680 -6.80 -9.46 12.33
CA PRO A 680 -6.23 -8.39 13.14
C PRO A 680 -7.31 -7.39 13.57
N VAL A 681 -7.28 -6.95 14.83
CA VAL A 681 -8.00 -5.78 15.30
C VAL A 681 -7.00 -4.63 15.35
N ASN A 682 -7.19 -3.67 14.45
CA ASN A 682 -6.23 -2.58 14.26
C ASN A 682 -6.42 -1.47 15.28
N ASP A 683 -7.70 -1.19 15.61
CA ASP A 683 -8.06 -0.13 16.55
C ASP A 683 -9.31 -0.48 17.36
N VAL A 684 -9.47 0.16 18.53
CA VAL A 684 -10.67 0.12 19.36
C VAL A 684 -10.91 1.47 20.04
N ILE A 685 -12.14 1.95 19.97
CA ILE A 685 -12.57 3.17 20.65
C ILE A 685 -13.83 2.92 21.46
N LEU A 686 -13.98 3.73 22.52
CA LEU A 686 -15.16 3.71 23.38
C LEU A 686 -16.18 4.73 22.87
N GLY A 687 -17.40 4.26 22.62
CA GLY A 687 -18.56 5.09 22.41
C GLY A 687 -19.19 5.53 23.72
N GLY A 688 -20.39 6.12 23.64
CA GLY A 688 -21.17 6.45 24.83
C GLY A 688 -21.61 5.21 25.63
N GLY A 689 -21.55 5.26 26.94
CA GLY A 689 -21.91 4.13 27.83
C GLY A 689 -20.86 3.00 27.76
N SER A 690 -21.30 1.77 27.47
CA SER A 690 -20.44 0.58 27.33
C SER A 690 -20.18 0.16 25.89
N THR A 691 -20.53 0.99 24.91
CA THR A 691 -20.37 0.68 23.49
C THR A 691 -18.88 0.67 23.10
N LEU A 692 -18.46 -0.37 22.41
CA LEU A 692 -17.13 -0.49 21.80
C LEU A 692 -17.25 -0.54 20.28
N TYR A 693 -16.37 0.17 19.60
CA TYR A 693 -16.19 0.06 18.16
C TYR A 693 -14.80 -0.51 17.90
N ALA A 694 -14.70 -1.47 16.99
CA ALA A 694 -13.44 -2.13 16.62
C ALA A 694 -13.21 -2.02 15.12
N ALA A 695 -12.06 -1.47 14.73
CA ALA A 695 -11.56 -1.46 13.36
C ALA A 695 -10.72 -2.72 13.10
N THR A 696 -10.98 -3.38 11.98
CA THR A 696 -10.33 -4.63 11.61
C THR A 696 -9.98 -4.65 10.12
N ASP A 697 -9.24 -5.67 9.69
CA ASP A 697 -9.03 -5.93 8.26
C ASP A 697 -10.31 -6.31 7.50
N GLN A 698 -11.42 -6.54 8.21
CA GLN A 698 -12.72 -6.95 7.66
C GLN A 698 -13.81 -5.88 7.83
N GLY A 699 -13.40 -4.63 8.07
CA GLY A 699 -14.30 -3.50 8.32
C GLY A 699 -14.45 -3.15 9.80
N VAL A 700 -15.54 -2.45 10.15
CA VAL A 700 -15.82 -1.96 11.50
C VAL A 700 -16.92 -2.79 12.16
N PHE A 701 -16.70 -3.11 13.43
CA PHE A 701 -17.64 -3.86 14.27
C PHE A 701 -18.02 -3.06 15.51
N VAL A 702 -19.21 -3.35 16.06
CA VAL A 702 -19.73 -2.74 17.30
C VAL A 702 -20.18 -3.80 18.29
N SER A 703 -19.78 -3.61 19.56
CA SER A 703 -20.34 -4.32 20.71
C SER A 703 -21.07 -3.30 21.59
N ALA A 704 -22.40 -3.27 21.50
CA ALA A 704 -23.22 -2.25 22.14
C ALA A 704 -23.21 -2.34 23.67
N ALA A 705 -23.08 -3.55 24.22
CA ALA A 705 -23.00 -3.79 25.66
C ALA A 705 -21.54 -3.89 26.18
N GLY A 706 -20.54 -3.86 25.30
CA GLY A 706 -19.14 -4.07 25.66
C GLY A 706 -18.86 -5.45 26.29
N ASP A 707 -19.64 -6.45 25.87
CA ASP A 707 -19.65 -7.82 26.41
C ASP A 707 -18.99 -8.85 25.49
N GLY A 708 -18.42 -8.40 24.36
CA GLY A 708 -17.80 -9.27 23.36
C GLY A 708 -18.79 -9.88 22.37
N VAL A 709 -20.05 -9.43 22.35
CA VAL A 709 -21.00 -9.76 21.28
C VAL A 709 -20.94 -8.69 20.21
N TRP A 710 -20.39 -9.04 19.05
CA TRP A 710 -20.10 -8.09 17.98
C TRP A 710 -21.07 -8.21 16.80
N GLN A 711 -21.37 -7.09 16.19
CA GLN A 711 -22.12 -6.95 14.96
C GLN A 711 -21.31 -6.10 13.95
N ARG A 712 -21.52 -6.31 12.67
CA ARG A 712 -20.97 -5.40 11.66
C ARG A 712 -21.61 -4.03 11.80
N LEU A 713 -20.82 -2.97 11.75
CA LEU A 713 -21.32 -1.62 11.86
C LEU A 713 -21.51 -0.99 10.48
N GLY A 714 -22.77 -0.64 10.19
CA GLY A 714 -23.15 0.07 8.97
C GLY A 714 -23.11 -0.79 7.70
N THR A 715 -23.63 -0.21 6.64
CA THR A 715 -23.64 -0.76 5.29
C THR A 715 -22.83 0.12 4.33
N GLY A 716 -22.38 -0.41 3.21
CA GLY A 716 -21.69 0.37 2.17
C GLY A 716 -20.20 0.59 2.38
N LEU A 717 -19.62 0.20 3.51
CA LEU A 717 -18.15 0.15 3.66
C LEU A 717 -17.61 -1.06 2.88
N PRO A 718 -16.70 -0.85 1.91
CA PRO A 718 -16.07 -1.97 1.19
C PRO A 718 -15.22 -2.84 2.11
N LEU A 719 -14.97 -4.09 1.68
CA LEU A 719 -14.14 -5.04 2.39
C LEU A 719 -12.65 -4.68 2.23
N VAL A 720 -12.22 -3.70 2.99
CA VAL A 720 -10.83 -3.21 3.08
C VAL A 720 -10.40 -3.14 4.53
N PRO A 721 -9.10 -3.12 4.85
CA PRO A 721 -8.67 -2.79 6.19
C PRO A 721 -9.16 -1.41 6.59
N VAL A 722 -9.64 -1.34 7.78
CA VAL A 722 -9.79 -0.10 8.52
C VAL A 722 -8.65 -0.06 9.52
N ASP A 723 -7.69 0.81 9.27
CA ASP A 723 -6.49 0.87 10.10
C ASP A 723 -6.70 1.72 11.35
N ASP A 724 -7.58 2.72 11.24
CA ASP A 724 -7.84 3.66 12.32
C ASP A 724 -9.30 4.13 12.26
N ILE A 725 -9.89 4.40 13.43
CA ILE A 725 -11.24 4.95 13.58
C ILE A 725 -11.23 6.10 14.56
N GLU A 726 -11.99 7.15 14.23
CA GLU A 726 -12.14 8.32 15.05
C GLU A 726 -13.61 8.52 15.44
N TYR A 727 -13.86 8.87 16.71
CA TYR A 727 -15.21 9.13 17.21
C TYR A 727 -15.38 10.60 17.62
N ASP A 728 -16.37 11.25 17.03
CA ASP A 728 -16.81 12.58 17.39
C ASP A 728 -18.14 12.51 18.15
N PRO A 729 -18.11 12.53 19.47
CA PRO A 729 -19.34 12.46 20.27
C PRO A 729 -20.23 13.70 20.11
N GLY A 730 -19.64 14.86 19.77
CA GLY A 730 -20.36 16.12 19.61
C GLY A 730 -21.28 16.11 18.38
N HIS A 731 -20.86 15.45 17.34
CA HIS A 731 -21.60 15.34 16.08
C HIS A 731 -22.17 13.93 15.84
N HIS A 732 -22.06 13.02 16.81
CA HIS A 732 -22.52 11.63 16.71
C HIS A 732 -21.99 10.93 15.46
N ARG A 733 -20.71 11.09 15.14
CA ARG A 733 -20.12 10.49 13.96
C ARG A 733 -18.89 9.64 14.26
N LEU A 734 -18.74 8.58 13.48
CA LEU A 734 -17.53 7.77 13.34
C LEU A 734 -16.90 8.05 12.00
N VAL A 735 -15.57 8.18 11.98
CA VAL A 735 -14.78 8.26 10.75
C VAL A 735 -13.84 7.06 10.71
N ALA A 736 -13.79 6.38 9.57
CA ALA A 736 -12.94 5.22 9.31
C ALA A 736 -11.89 5.57 8.26
N ALA A 737 -10.62 5.48 8.62
CA ALA A 737 -9.48 5.58 7.71
C ALA A 737 -9.22 4.20 7.09
N THR A 738 -9.40 4.07 5.77
CA THR A 738 -9.32 2.78 5.08
C THR A 738 -8.08 2.67 4.21
N PHE A 739 -7.54 1.47 4.13
CA PHE A 739 -6.39 1.21 3.27
C PHE A 739 -6.83 0.82 1.84
N GLY A 740 -7.10 1.87 1.00
CA GLY A 740 -7.42 1.71 -0.41
C GLY A 740 -8.81 2.19 -0.85
N ARG A 741 -9.62 2.76 0.06
CA ARG A 741 -10.94 3.29 -0.28
C ARG A 741 -11.19 4.67 0.32
N SER A 742 -10.12 5.44 0.59
CA SER A 742 -10.22 6.76 1.22
C SER A 742 -10.80 6.69 2.65
N MET A 743 -11.35 7.76 3.17
CA MET A 743 -12.06 7.78 4.44
C MET A 743 -13.57 7.70 4.27
N TYR A 744 -14.23 7.09 5.22
CA TYR A 744 -15.69 7.02 5.32
C TYR A 744 -16.17 7.57 6.63
N GLU A 745 -17.39 8.13 6.63
CA GLU A 745 -18.07 8.54 7.84
C GLU A 745 -19.42 7.82 8.02
N LEU A 746 -19.81 7.60 9.27
CA LEU A 746 -21.08 7.06 9.69
C LEU A 746 -21.65 7.91 10.80
N VAL A 747 -22.88 8.39 10.65
CA VAL A 747 -23.66 9.02 11.72
C VAL A 747 -24.26 7.91 12.60
N ILE A 748 -24.00 7.96 13.92
CA ILE A 748 -24.38 6.92 14.90
C ILE A 748 -25.33 7.47 15.97
#